data_d87a8f26a0a6670a782d6d21538ee98e
#
_entry.id   d87a8f26a0a6670a782d6d21538ee98e
#
_cell.length_a   1.000
_cell.length_b   1.000
_cell.length_c   1.000
_cell.angle_alpha   90.00
_cell.angle_beta   90.00
_cell.angle_gamma   90.00
#
_symmetry.space_group_name_H-M   'P 1'
#
loop_
_entity.id
_entity.type
_entity.pdbx_description
1 polymer ?
#
loop_
_entity_poly.entity_id
_entity_poly.type
_entity_poly.pdbx_seq_one_letter_code
_entity_poly.pdbx_strand_id
1 'polypeptide(L)'
;MHISRHLTRFSRACGSAFAALLLMAAPAANASFSVDVHPAGAIPDLPDPAGRAGMAAGTVTESDGTQSIIAAGGANFPQAAPGASTPEERGPKAYHQDIFKLRNGQWSKAGMLPAPLGYAAFASVGKGLAVAGGHNAEGILKDALLIKADGSVEKLPPLPVPVTEAAFAAHGNKLFVIGGRDSDQPEAALNTIYMLDTTPDTAKMKWASLPPFPGAGRILSTAAVCDSTLFIAGGCTLSRNAAGETARTYLSDMIGYDMTSNDPAEWGAAGKQQPAGPGTPVAAAAGPAPVRENSIILIGGDKRGNAPDPSKPVVQSRDILVYDVIGNKWTHQGEWPVGIATAPAVVKGSEIMTISGETAPGVRTPVNASASAGYHFEMSTVDYAVLILTVIVMAIIIVSAVRNGVKNVSAVTDPNTRPGLWAWVAVIVLWFVVMLNYFDRQLLSALHEPIVRDIPQTEAQFGMVTSVFLLIYALLSPVGGFLADRYSRRLMILCSLVVWSVVTWWTGHAEDYTSLLITRGAMGISEAFYIPAALALITDYHRGSTRSIATGLHMSGIYVGMAVAGFGATMASWTGWRMTFALFGLIGVAYAIVLILFLKDPAKAPADTAQAKKPSEPKEKMVLINVDNDERAIKEPASNLSTGAVLSSLLSGRPMWMLLAVVAFAGAGNWFLLTWYPTLLQDKYQLSSAEAGPAATLWSSVAKYVAVLGGAILADMWYRRNARARALVPGITFTISGPLVVLALLPGIFGWDIAVPLVLMLGLVATQGLAQGSLDATLMPVLRSHIDERYSATGYGLLNLTSAGVGALISFFGGWFKDQGVPLTTTLAAAGCLMLLCGLLLLMLPRPKH
;
A
#
# COMPACT_ATOMS: atom_id res chain seq x y z
N MET A 1 8.69 -26.67 38.63
CA MET A 1 7.71 -25.71 39.17
C MET A 1 8.24 -24.26 39.27
N HIS A 2 9.51 -24.03 39.57
CA HIS A 2 10.11 -22.66 39.60
C HIS A 2 10.24 -22.01 38.24
N ILE A 3 10.55 -22.71 37.19
CA ILE A 3 10.73 -22.20 35.80
C ILE A 3 9.42 -21.66 35.22
N SER A 4 8.30 -22.33 35.49
CA SER A 4 6.95 -21.90 35.05
C SER A 4 6.55 -20.53 35.62
N ARG A 5 6.88 -20.26 36.88
CA ARG A 5 6.54 -18.95 37.52
C ARG A 5 7.35 -17.78 36.98
N HIS A 6 8.60 -18.01 36.60
CA HIS A 6 9.42 -16.96 35.98
C HIS A 6 9.03 -16.68 34.53
N LEU A 7 8.68 -17.70 33.74
CA LEU A 7 8.16 -17.54 32.40
C LEU A 7 6.80 -16.81 32.37
N THR A 8 5.91 -17.11 33.34
CA THR A 8 4.61 -16.44 33.45
C THR A 8 4.73 -14.98 33.89
N ARG A 9 5.70 -14.67 34.77
CA ARG A 9 6.00 -13.27 35.17
C ARG A 9 6.64 -12.49 34.02
N PHE A 10 7.52 -13.12 33.25
CA PHE A 10 8.18 -12.50 32.09
C PHE A 10 7.17 -12.25 30.95
N SER A 11 6.33 -13.22 30.63
CA SER A 11 5.25 -13.07 29.63
C SER A 11 4.26 -11.96 30.02
N ARG A 12 3.89 -11.86 31.31
CA ARG A 12 3.03 -10.77 31.80
C ARG A 12 3.73 -9.42 31.77
N ALA A 13 5.03 -9.36 32.09
CA ALA A 13 5.80 -8.11 32.04
C ALA A 13 5.99 -7.63 30.58
N CYS A 14 6.28 -8.54 29.64
CA CYS A 14 6.39 -8.18 28.23
C CYS A 14 5.01 -7.81 27.63
N GLY A 15 3.95 -8.54 27.97
CA GLY A 15 2.58 -8.21 27.55
C GLY A 15 2.10 -6.89 28.14
N SER A 16 2.42 -6.59 29.40
CA SER A 16 2.08 -5.31 30.04
C SER A 16 2.88 -4.15 29.46
N ALA A 17 4.17 -4.35 29.15
CA ALA A 17 5.01 -3.33 28.49
C ALA A 17 4.54 -3.05 27.07
N PHE A 18 4.13 -4.07 26.33
CA PHE A 18 3.56 -3.93 24.97
C PHE A 18 2.18 -3.26 25.01
N ALA A 19 1.31 -3.64 25.95
CA ALA A 19 0.02 -3.00 26.15
C ALA A 19 0.16 -1.53 26.65
N ALA A 20 1.14 -1.26 27.52
CA ALA A 20 1.45 0.11 27.95
C ALA A 20 2.02 0.97 26.80
N LEU A 21 2.84 0.40 25.92
CA LEU A 21 3.34 1.08 24.72
C LEU A 21 2.20 1.37 23.73
N LEU A 22 1.25 0.43 23.54
CA LEU A 22 0.05 0.67 22.74
C LEU A 22 -0.87 1.73 23.37
N LEU A 23 -1.01 1.76 24.71
CA LEU A 23 -1.79 2.75 25.42
C LEU A 23 -1.12 4.13 25.46
N MET A 24 0.21 4.19 25.46
CA MET A 24 0.96 5.46 25.35
C MET A 24 0.92 6.03 23.92
N ALA A 25 0.76 5.20 22.91
CA ALA A 25 0.60 5.65 21.52
C ALA A 25 -0.81 6.20 21.21
N ALA A 26 -1.82 5.87 22.02
CA ALA A 26 -3.20 6.27 21.79
C ALA A 26 -3.51 7.78 21.83
N PRO A 27 -2.80 8.64 22.59
CA PRO A 27 -3.06 10.09 22.58
C PRO A 27 -2.29 10.89 21.51
N ALA A 28 -1.44 10.28 20.72
CA ALA A 28 -0.49 10.96 19.82
C ALA A 28 -1.03 11.20 18.40
N ALA A 29 -2.33 10.98 18.14
CA ALA A 29 -2.95 11.21 16.85
C ALA A 29 -3.32 12.68 16.61
N ASN A 30 -2.35 13.59 16.66
CA ASN A 30 -2.50 14.97 16.19
C ASN A 30 -1.70 15.22 14.92
N ALA A 31 -1.89 14.37 13.90
CA ALA A 31 -1.64 14.81 12.55
C ALA A 31 -2.77 15.80 12.20
N SER A 32 -2.47 17.08 12.20
CA SER A 32 -3.43 18.09 11.76
C SER A 32 -3.40 18.12 10.24
N PHE A 33 -4.52 17.80 9.61
CA PHE A 33 -4.69 18.09 8.19
C PHE A 33 -4.59 19.60 8.00
N SER A 34 -3.69 20.05 7.13
CA SER A 34 -3.56 21.45 6.78
C SER A 34 -3.68 21.66 5.27
N VAL A 35 -4.03 22.87 4.90
CA VAL A 35 -4.04 23.35 3.52
C VAL A 35 -3.15 24.59 3.47
N ASP A 36 -1.94 24.41 2.93
CA ASP A 36 -0.96 25.48 2.84
C ASP A 36 -1.04 26.17 1.50
N VAL A 37 -1.61 27.35 1.51
CA VAL A 37 -1.85 28.17 0.31
C VAL A 37 -0.55 28.73 -0.23
N HIS A 38 -0.31 28.50 -1.52
CA HIS A 38 0.87 29.05 -2.20
C HIS A 38 0.70 30.54 -2.51
N PRO A 39 1.80 31.31 -2.62
CA PRO A 39 1.73 32.73 -2.99
C PRO A 39 1.00 32.92 -4.32
N ALA A 40 0.32 34.07 -4.46
CA ALA A 40 -0.32 34.45 -5.70
C ALA A 40 0.68 34.42 -6.87
N GLY A 41 0.30 33.80 -7.99
CA GLY A 41 1.18 33.65 -9.15
C GLY A 41 2.07 32.41 -9.12
N ALA A 42 1.95 31.54 -8.12
CA ALA A 42 2.64 30.23 -8.11
C ALA A 42 2.26 29.36 -9.31
N ILE A 43 1.05 29.54 -9.82
CA ILE A 43 0.55 28.97 -11.07
C ILE A 43 0.22 30.11 -12.03
N PRO A 44 0.65 30.04 -13.31
CA PRO A 44 0.31 31.06 -14.28
C PRO A 44 -1.20 31.14 -14.52
N ASP A 45 -1.71 32.34 -14.71
CA ASP A 45 -3.11 32.61 -15.00
C ASP A 45 -3.59 31.92 -16.28
N LEU A 46 -4.90 31.73 -16.40
CA LEU A 46 -5.50 31.17 -17.61
C LEU A 46 -5.16 32.05 -18.82
N PRO A 47 -4.85 31.48 -20.00
CA PRO A 47 -4.57 32.26 -21.21
C PRO A 47 -5.80 32.91 -21.82
N ASP A 48 -6.71 33.41 -21.03
CA ASP A 48 -7.87 34.23 -21.38
C ASP A 48 -7.99 35.32 -20.32
N PRO A 49 -7.61 36.57 -20.64
CA PRO A 49 -7.56 37.67 -19.67
C PRO A 49 -8.92 38.02 -19.04
N ALA A 50 -10.02 37.71 -19.74
CA ALA A 50 -11.37 37.93 -19.20
C ALA A 50 -11.75 36.86 -18.14
N GLY A 51 -10.97 35.80 -18.01
CA GLY A 51 -11.30 34.65 -17.20
C GLY A 51 -12.55 33.91 -17.67
N ARG A 52 -12.80 32.73 -17.10
CA ARG A 52 -13.96 31.91 -17.47
C ARG A 52 -14.56 31.26 -16.21
N ALA A 53 -15.87 31.17 -16.15
CA ALA A 53 -16.59 30.36 -15.15
C ALA A 53 -17.19 29.11 -15.79
N GLY A 54 -17.47 28.09 -14.98
CA GLY A 54 -18.10 26.86 -15.45
C GLY A 54 -17.23 26.09 -16.46
N MET A 55 -15.90 26.19 -16.36
CA MET A 55 -14.95 25.35 -17.11
C MET A 55 -14.97 23.91 -16.60
N ALA A 56 -14.65 22.96 -17.47
CA ALA A 56 -14.25 21.62 -17.06
C ALA A 56 -12.72 21.58 -16.89
N ALA A 57 -12.21 21.07 -15.77
CA ALA A 57 -10.77 20.86 -15.63
C ALA A 57 -10.44 19.63 -14.80
N GLY A 58 -9.30 19.01 -15.07
CA GLY A 58 -8.87 17.82 -14.37
C GLY A 58 -7.44 17.41 -14.69
N THR A 59 -6.92 16.51 -13.90
CA THR A 59 -5.58 15.91 -14.09
C THR A 59 -5.68 14.77 -15.08
N VAL A 60 -4.75 14.73 -16.02
CA VAL A 60 -4.58 13.64 -16.99
C VAL A 60 -3.15 13.13 -16.94
N THR A 61 -2.98 11.82 -17.17
CA THR A 61 -1.67 11.18 -17.20
C THR A 61 -1.16 11.12 -18.64
N GLU A 62 0.01 11.66 -18.89
CA GLU A 62 0.69 11.63 -20.18
C GLU A 62 1.29 10.24 -20.46
N SER A 63 1.68 9.98 -21.70
CA SER A 63 2.31 8.72 -22.10
C SER A 63 3.65 8.43 -21.42
N ASP A 64 4.31 9.45 -20.89
CA ASP A 64 5.56 9.34 -20.11
C ASP A 64 5.32 9.16 -18.60
N GLY A 65 4.06 9.02 -18.17
CA GLY A 65 3.68 8.86 -16.77
C GLY A 65 3.61 10.18 -15.98
N THR A 66 3.95 11.33 -16.60
CA THR A 66 3.80 12.63 -15.94
C THR A 66 2.35 13.08 -15.92
N GLN A 67 1.98 13.90 -14.93
CA GLN A 67 0.64 14.48 -14.83
C GLN A 67 0.61 15.91 -15.38
N SER A 68 -0.40 16.18 -16.19
CA SER A 68 -0.73 17.54 -16.66
C SER A 68 -2.19 17.86 -16.32
N ILE A 69 -2.55 19.15 -16.38
CA ILE A 69 -3.92 19.60 -16.16
C ILE A 69 -4.50 20.00 -17.50
N ILE A 70 -5.69 19.49 -17.81
CA ILE A 70 -6.54 19.97 -18.91
C ILE A 70 -7.60 20.88 -18.34
N ALA A 71 -7.84 22.01 -19.02
CA ALA A 71 -8.93 22.94 -18.75
C ALA A 71 -9.66 23.26 -20.09
N ALA A 72 -10.98 23.10 -20.12
CA ALA A 72 -11.75 23.16 -21.36
C ALA A 72 -13.05 23.95 -21.23
N GLY A 73 -13.43 24.66 -22.28
CA GLY A 73 -14.70 25.37 -22.37
C GLY A 73 -14.77 26.59 -21.43
N GLY A 74 -15.91 26.70 -20.74
CA GLY A 74 -16.24 27.81 -19.85
C GLY A 74 -16.99 28.95 -20.55
N ALA A 75 -17.42 29.92 -19.76
CA ALA A 75 -18.15 31.08 -20.26
C ALA A 75 -17.72 32.38 -19.57
N ASN A 76 -17.70 33.46 -20.33
CA ASN A 76 -17.41 34.80 -19.82
C ASN A 76 -18.27 35.90 -20.51
N PHE A 77 -17.92 37.12 -20.22
CA PHE A 77 -18.53 38.32 -20.83
C PHE A 77 -17.40 39.15 -21.45
N PRO A 78 -17.01 38.89 -22.71
CA PRO A 78 -15.82 39.51 -23.30
C PRO A 78 -15.98 41.01 -23.59
N GLN A 79 -17.22 41.53 -23.57
CA GLN A 79 -17.54 42.93 -23.77
C GLN A 79 -17.79 43.69 -22.47
N ALA A 80 -17.75 43.02 -21.29
CA ALA A 80 -17.98 43.66 -20.02
C ALA A 80 -16.88 44.70 -19.72
N ALA A 81 -17.30 45.92 -19.39
CA ALA A 81 -16.38 46.91 -18.87
C ALA A 81 -15.86 46.53 -17.47
N PRO A 82 -14.69 46.93 -17.04
CA PRO A 82 -14.22 46.74 -15.70
C PRO A 82 -15.21 47.32 -14.68
N GLY A 83 -15.69 46.47 -13.74
CA GLY A 83 -16.69 46.88 -12.73
C GLY A 83 -18.13 46.75 -13.15
N ALA A 84 -18.44 46.18 -14.34
CA ALA A 84 -19.79 45.91 -14.80
C ALA A 84 -20.56 45.04 -13.78
N SER A 85 -21.59 45.55 -13.19
CA SER A 85 -22.37 44.90 -12.12
C SER A 85 -23.75 44.41 -12.57
N THR A 86 -24.32 45.05 -13.58
CA THR A 86 -25.63 44.67 -14.12
C THR A 86 -25.56 43.81 -15.37
N PRO A 87 -26.56 43.02 -15.69
CA PRO A 87 -26.60 42.22 -16.92
C PRO A 87 -26.43 43.07 -18.20
N GLU A 88 -26.97 44.28 -18.21
CA GLU A 88 -26.92 45.20 -19.33
C GLU A 88 -25.49 45.71 -19.56
N GLU A 89 -24.77 46.03 -18.47
CA GLU A 89 -23.39 46.50 -18.53
C GLU A 89 -22.40 45.38 -18.96
N ARG A 90 -22.73 44.14 -18.71
CA ARG A 90 -21.91 42.96 -19.04
C ARG A 90 -21.97 42.55 -20.52
N GLY A 91 -23.06 42.85 -21.17
CA GLY A 91 -23.35 42.42 -22.54
C GLY A 91 -23.61 40.89 -22.66
N PRO A 92 -23.59 40.36 -23.87
CA PRO A 92 -23.92 38.95 -24.10
C PRO A 92 -22.86 38.02 -23.54
N LYS A 93 -23.34 36.90 -22.99
CA LYS A 93 -22.50 35.80 -22.47
C LYS A 93 -21.92 34.99 -23.64
N ALA A 94 -20.61 34.79 -23.64
CA ALA A 94 -19.91 33.95 -24.61
C ALA A 94 -19.52 32.62 -24.00
N TYR A 95 -19.72 31.53 -24.77
CA TYR A 95 -19.27 30.19 -24.44
C TYR A 95 -18.07 29.82 -25.31
N HIS A 96 -17.11 29.07 -24.72
CA HIS A 96 -15.85 28.77 -25.36
C HIS A 96 -15.70 27.28 -25.66
N GLN A 97 -14.79 26.95 -26.61
CA GLN A 97 -14.50 25.56 -26.99
C GLN A 97 -13.02 25.22 -26.87
N ASP A 98 -12.16 26.16 -26.43
CA ASP A 98 -10.73 25.91 -26.29
C ASP A 98 -10.46 24.85 -25.24
N ILE A 99 -9.44 24.02 -25.51
CA ILE A 99 -8.83 23.09 -24.57
C ILE A 99 -7.41 23.61 -24.30
N PHE A 100 -7.14 24.00 -23.07
CA PHE A 100 -5.84 24.38 -22.58
C PHE A 100 -5.21 23.25 -21.79
N LYS A 101 -3.88 23.13 -21.84
CA LYS A 101 -3.08 22.19 -21.08
C LYS A 101 -1.99 22.92 -20.28
N LEU A 102 -1.94 22.68 -18.98
CA LEU A 102 -0.87 23.13 -18.09
C LEU A 102 0.09 21.97 -17.87
N ARG A 103 1.32 22.11 -18.38
CA ARG A 103 2.41 21.16 -18.21
C ARG A 103 3.70 21.92 -17.88
N ASN A 104 4.45 21.45 -16.90
CA ASN A 104 5.71 22.07 -16.45
C ASN A 104 5.58 23.58 -16.15
N GLY A 105 4.45 24.00 -15.55
CA GLY A 105 4.20 25.41 -15.20
C GLY A 105 3.85 26.31 -16.39
N GLN A 106 3.55 25.79 -17.57
CA GLN A 106 3.20 26.59 -18.75
C GLN A 106 1.89 26.12 -19.38
N TRP A 107 1.02 27.09 -19.71
CA TRP A 107 -0.18 26.84 -20.48
C TRP A 107 0.09 26.77 -21.98
N SER A 108 -0.53 25.86 -22.64
CA SER A 108 -0.57 25.74 -24.10
C SER A 108 -1.98 25.39 -24.57
N LYS A 109 -2.35 25.75 -25.78
CA LYS A 109 -3.58 25.30 -26.41
C LYS A 109 -3.38 23.87 -26.91
N ALA A 110 -4.17 22.93 -26.40
CA ALA A 110 -4.02 21.50 -26.70
C ALA A 110 -5.04 21.03 -27.75
N GLY A 111 -6.16 21.72 -27.92
CA GLY A 111 -7.21 21.33 -28.86
C GLY A 111 -8.46 22.20 -28.77
N MET A 112 -9.55 21.69 -29.29
CA MET A 112 -10.88 22.32 -29.21
C MET A 112 -11.96 21.28 -28.97
N LEU A 113 -12.97 21.63 -28.19
CA LEU A 113 -14.21 20.87 -28.06
C LEU A 113 -15.01 20.92 -29.37
N PRO A 114 -15.85 19.92 -29.67
CA PRO A 114 -16.72 19.93 -30.86
C PRO A 114 -17.68 21.13 -30.95
N ALA A 115 -18.10 21.64 -29.79
CA ALA A 115 -18.96 22.81 -29.65
C ALA A 115 -18.57 23.61 -28.40
N PRO A 116 -18.93 24.93 -28.33
CA PRO A 116 -18.78 25.72 -27.13
C PRO A 116 -19.54 25.10 -25.96
N LEU A 117 -18.93 25.09 -24.74
CA LEU A 117 -19.48 24.40 -23.59
C LEU A 117 -19.12 25.12 -22.29
N GLY A 118 -20.10 25.29 -21.39
CA GLY A 118 -19.91 25.73 -20.01
C GLY A 118 -20.82 25.02 -19.04
N TYR A 119 -20.49 25.02 -17.75
CA TYR A 119 -21.29 24.45 -16.66
C TYR A 119 -21.64 22.97 -16.82
N ALA A 120 -20.78 22.22 -17.50
CA ALA A 120 -20.87 20.78 -17.62
C ALA A 120 -20.42 20.08 -16.33
N ALA A 121 -20.87 18.86 -16.12
CA ALA A 121 -20.28 17.93 -15.16
C ALA A 121 -18.96 17.39 -15.72
N PHE A 122 -17.94 17.24 -14.88
CA PHE A 122 -16.63 16.73 -15.31
C PHE A 122 -15.89 16.01 -14.20
N ALA A 123 -15.08 15.03 -14.55
CA ALA A 123 -14.15 14.39 -13.60
C ALA A 123 -12.97 13.73 -14.33
N SER A 124 -11.81 13.72 -13.68
CA SER A 124 -10.67 12.92 -14.14
C SER A 124 -10.96 11.43 -13.96
N VAL A 125 -10.80 10.67 -15.03
CA VAL A 125 -10.89 9.20 -15.06
C VAL A 125 -9.62 8.63 -15.66
N GLY A 126 -9.35 7.33 -15.49
CA GLY A 126 -8.10 6.73 -15.90
C GLY A 126 -7.71 6.95 -17.38
N LYS A 127 -8.69 7.23 -18.25
CA LYS A 127 -8.47 7.47 -19.69
C LYS A 127 -8.37 8.96 -20.08
N GLY A 128 -8.64 9.90 -19.16
CA GLY A 128 -8.64 11.34 -19.46
C GLY A 128 -9.60 12.14 -18.59
N LEU A 129 -10.03 13.29 -19.07
CA LEU A 129 -11.05 14.13 -18.45
C LEU A 129 -12.41 13.86 -19.10
N ALA A 130 -13.32 13.19 -18.37
CA ALA A 130 -14.71 13.00 -18.81
C ALA A 130 -15.52 14.27 -18.54
N VAL A 131 -16.37 14.66 -19.49
CA VAL A 131 -17.23 15.84 -19.43
C VAL A 131 -18.62 15.44 -19.92
N ALA A 132 -19.68 15.85 -19.22
CA ALA A 132 -21.05 15.48 -19.58
C ALA A 132 -22.05 16.61 -19.35
N GLY A 133 -22.99 16.76 -20.26
CA GLY A 133 -24.00 17.82 -20.22
C GLY A 133 -23.45 19.23 -20.41
N GLY A 134 -23.96 20.19 -19.67
CA GLY A 134 -23.57 21.61 -19.73
C GLY A 134 -24.50 22.46 -20.52
N HIS A 135 -24.10 23.69 -20.84
CA HIS A 135 -24.90 24.70 -21.50
C HIS A 135 -24.06 25.44 -22.57
N ASN A 136 -24.71 25.86 -23.66
CA ASN A 136 -24.16 26.79 -24.64
C ASN A 136 -25.23 27.78 -25.10
N ALA A 137 -24.98 28.49 -26.18
CA ALA A 137 -25.95 29.44 -26.74
C ALA A 137 -27.22 28.78 -27.28
N GLU A 138 -27.20 27.48 -27.59
CA GLU A 138 -28.32 26.70 -28.12
C GLU A 138 -29.21 26.10 -27.01
N GLY A 139 -28.71 26.07 -25.76
CA GLY A 139 -29.41 25.55 -24.60
C GLY A 139 -28.63 24.52 -23.79
N ILE A 140 -29.36 23.71 -23.03
CA ILE A 140 -28.83 22.67 -22.15
C ILE A 140 -28.50 21.41 -22.96
N LEU A 141 -27.32 20.84 -22.76
CA LEU A 141 -26.77 19.75 -23.55
C LEU A 141 -26.88 18.40 -22.82
N LYS A 142 -26.86 17.33 -23.60
CA LYS A 142 -26.78 15.95 -23.11
C LYS A 142 -25.52 15.21 -23.58
N ASP A 143 -24.69 15.88 -24.38
CA ASP A 143 -23.48 15.28 -24.92
C ASP A 143 -22.50 14.91 -23.78
N ALA A 144 -21.78 13.80 -23.95
CA ALA A 144 -20.68 13.42 -23.08
C ALA A 144 -19.43 13.17 -23.91
N LEU A 145 -18.30 13.62 -23.38
CA LEU A 145 -17.01 13.67 -24.07
C LEU A 145 -15.92 13.15 -23.14
N LEU A 146 -14.87 12.55 -23.72
CA LEU A 146 -13.61 12.24 -23.05
C LEU A 146 -12.48 13.02 -23.71
N ILE A 147 -11.86 13.92 -22.97
CA ILE A 147 -10.70 14.69 -23.41
C ILE A 147 -9.44 13.94 -22.95
N LYS A 148 -8.63 13.50 -23.91
CA LYS A 148 -7.39 12.77 -23.65
C LYS A 148 -6.21 13.72 -23.36
N ALA A 149 -5.11 13.17 -22.86
CA ALA A 149 -3.93 13.96 -22.51
C ALA A 149 -3.32 14.72 -23.69
N ASP A 150 -3.46 14.22 -24.92
CA ASP A 150 -3.02 14.89 -26.16
C ASP A 150 -3.95 16.01 -26.62
N GLY A 151 -5.07 16.24 -25.93
CA GLY A 151 -6.10 17.21 -26.30
C GLY A 151 -7.14 16.69 -27.31
N SER A 152 -7.02 15.46 -27.78
CA SER A 152 -8.03 14.82 -28.63
C SER A 152 -9.32 14.55 -27.82
N VAL A 153 -10.45 14.58 -28.53
CA VAL A 153 -11.79 14.44 -27.91
C VAL A 153 -12.49 13.23 -28.48
N GLU A 154 -12.90 12.32 -27.61
CA GLU A 154 -13.70 11.14 -27.95
C GLU A 154 -15.13 11.33 -27.47
N LYS A 155 -16.13 10.95 -28.28
CA LYS A 155 -17.53 10.99 -27.87
C LYS A 155 -17.87 9.80 -26.99
N LEU A 156 -18.44 10.07 -25.82
CA LEU A 156 -19.03 9.09 -24.92
C LEU A 156 -20.55 8.97 -25.20
N PRO A 157 -21.25 7.93 -24.72
CA PRO A 157 -22.69 7.84 -24.77
C PRO A 157 -23.33 9.10 -24.14
N PRO A 158 -24.35 9.71 -24.80
CA PRO A 158 -25.00 10.90 -24.27
C PRO A 158 -25.75 10.59 -22.96
N LEU A 159 -25.89 11.59 -22.09
CA LEU A 159 -26.76 11.51 -20.92
C LEU A 159 -28.22 11.18 -21.30
N PRO A 160 -28.96 10.49 -20.40
CA PRO A 160 -30.37 10.17 -20.62
C PRO A 160 -31.24 11.42 -20.85
N VAL A 161 -30.92 12.50 -20.11
CA VAL A 161 -31.57 13.81 -20.23
C VAL A 161 -30.51 14.91 -20.35
N PRO A 162 -30.84 16.08 -20.94
CA PRO A 162 -29.91 17.22 -20.88
C PRO A 162 -29.78 17.69 -19.44
N VAL A 163 -28.55 18.04 -19.00
CA VAL A 163 -28.28 18.47 -17.63
C VAL A 163 -27.21 19.56 -17.60
N THR A 164 -27.41 20.59 -16.82
CA THR A 164 -26.44 21.64 -16.52
C THR A 164 -26.40 21.96 -15.03
N GLU A 165 -25.35 22.63 -14.56
CA GLU A 165 -25.15 23.04 -13.17
C GLU A 165 -25.26 21.87 -12.15
N ALA A 166 -24.95 20.63 -12.60
CA ALA A 166 -24.93 19.45 -11.78
C ALA A 166 -23.65 19.39 -10.92
N ALA A 167 -23.75 18.74 -9.78
CA ALA A 167 -22.54 18.24 -9.10
C ALA A 167 -22.01 16.99 -9.80
N PHE A 168 -20.72 16.72 -9.59
CA PHE A 168 -20.07 15.57 -10.21
C PHE A 168 -18.92 15.09 -9.36
N ALA A 169 -18.62 13.80 -9.48
CA ALA A 169 -17.52 13.15 -8.81
C ALA A 169 -17.05 11.96 -9.65
N ALA A 170 -15.86 11.46 -9.37
CA ALA A 170 -15.40 10.19 -9.91
C ALA A 170 -14.93 9.25 -8.78
N HIS A 171 -15.11 7.95 -9.01
CA HIS A 171 -14.52 6.90 -8.18
C HIS A 171 -13.93 5.82 -9.11
N GLY A 172 -12.62 5.78 -9.18
CA GLY A 172 -11.92 4.95 -10.16
C GLY A 172 -12.33 5.33 -11.60
N ASN A 173 -12.89 4.39 -12.35
CA ASN A 173 -13.37 4.60 -13.71
C ASN A 173 -14.87 4.98 -13.79
N LYS A 174 -15.53 5.26 -12.67
CA LYS A 174 -16.95 5.62 -12.64
C LYS A 174 -17.09 7.12 -12.49
N LEU A 175 -17.85 7.75 -13.41
CA LEU A 175 -18.25 9.15 -13.37
C LEU A 175 -19.68 9.25 -12.84
N PHE A 176 -19.93 10.15 -11.91
CA PHE A 176 -21.26 10.46 -11.36
C PHE A 176 -21.68 11.86 -11.77
N VAL A 177 -22.94 12.01 -12.25
CA VAL A 177 -23.60 13.29 -12.51
C VAL A 177 -24.80 13.38 -11.60
N ILE A 178 -24.86 14.42 -10.76
CA ILE A 178 -25.73 14.47 -9.57
C ILE A 178 -26.54 15.75 -9.57
N GLY A 179 -27.87 15.65 -9.56
CA GLY A 179 -28.75 16.80 -9.58
C GLY A 179 -28.59 17.64 -10.85
N GLY A 180 -28.51 18.95 -10.71
CA GLY A 180 -28.49 19.89 -11.81
C GLY A 180 -29.91 20.32 -12.22
N ARG A 181 -30.05 20.89 -13.42
CA ARG A 181 -31.36 21.21 -14.04
C ARG A 181 -31.39 20.79 -15.50
N ASP A 182 -32.54 20.42 -16.00
CA ASP A 182 -32.80 19.94 -17.35
C ASP A 182 -33.45 20.99 -18.26
N SER A 183 -33.90 22.09 -17.71
CA SER A 183 -34.53 23.17 -18.44
C SER A 183 -34.32 24.51 -17.75
N ASP A 184 -34.69 25.60 -18.40
CA ASP A 184 -34.63 26.96 -17.82
C ASP A 184 -35.90 27.34 -16.99
N GLN A 185 -36.77 26.35 -16.75
CA GLN A 185 -37.95 26.57 -15.92
C GLN A 185 -37.58 26.78 -14.45
N PRO A 186 -38.33 27.61 -13.70
CA PRO A 186 -38.02 27.93 -12.30
C PRO A 186 -37.96 26.76 -11.34
N GLU A 187 -38.56 25.62 -11.68
CA GLU A 187 -38.68 24.43 -10.81
C GLU A 187 -37.95 23.20 -11.35
N ALA A 188 -36.96 23.42 -12.25
CA ALA A 188 -36.32 22.36 -13.00
C ALA A 188 -35.16 21.66 -12.27
N ALA A 189 -34.92 21.91 -10.97
CA ALA A 189 -33.85 21.26 -10.24
C ALA A 189 -34.13 19.77 -10.02
N LEU A 190 -33.10 18.95 -10.31
CA LEU A 190 -33.18 17.49 -10.26
C LEU A 190 -32.56 16.93 -8.96
N ASN A 191 -33.08 15.76 -8.55
CA ASN A 191 -32.46 14.93 -7.48
C ASN A 191 -31.91 13.59 -8.02
N THR A 192 -31.70 13.50 -9.32
CA THR A 192 -31.23 12.30 -10.01
C THR A 192 -29.72 12.10 -9.85
N ILE A 193 -29.28 10.84 -9.90
CA ILE A 193 -27.86 10.46 -10.01
C ILE A 193 -27.72 9.57 -11.24
N TYR A 194 -26.84 9.96 -12.15
CA TYR A 194 -26.42 9.14 -13.29
C TYR A 194 -24.98 8.71 -13.12
N MET A 195 -24.69 7.44 -13.42
CA MET A 195 -23.36 6.87 -13.35
C MET A 195 -22.95 6.34 -14.74
N LEU A 196 -21.73 6.62 -15.17
CA LEU A 196 -21.09 6.03 -16.32
C LEU A 196 -19.83 5.27 -15.88
N ASP A 197 -19.77 3.98 -16.15
CA ASP A 197 -18.53 3.20 -16.04
C ASP A 197 -17.73 3.35 -17.34
N THR A 198 -16.52 3.90 -17.25
CA THR A 198 -15.63 4.11 -18.39
C THR A 198 -14.64 2.96 -18.61
N THR A 199 -14.73 1.88 -17.83
CA THR A 199 -13.86 0.68 -17.98
C THR A 199 -14.08 -0.03 -19.34
N PRO A 200 -15.33 -0.27 -19.80
CA PRO A 200 -15.57 -0.93 -21.07
C PRO A 200 -15.13 -0.11 -22.29
N ASP A 201 -15.09 -0.75 -23.46
CA ASP A 201 -14.98 -0.01 -24.73
C ASP A 201 -16.15 0.94 -24.90
N THR A 202 -15.91 2.10 -25.50
CA THR A 202 -16.89 3.20 -25.64
C THR A 202 -18.23 2.72 -26.24
N ALA A 203 -18.19 1.77 -27.17
CA ALA A 203 -19.42 1.20 -27.78
C ALA A 203 -20.29 0.38 -26.79
N LYS A 204 -19.73 -0.05 -25.67
CA LYS A 204 -20.42 -0.84 -24.63
C LYS A 204 -20.79 -0.01 -23.41
N MET A 205 -20.31 1.22 -23.30
CA MET A 205 -20.63 2.11 -22.20
C MET A 205 -22.10 2.51 -22.21
N LYS A 206 -22.71 2.58 -21.02
CA LYS A 206 -24.09 3.03 -20.85
C LYS A 206 -24.23 3.76 -19.54
N TRP A 207 -25.02 4.83 -19.53
CA TRP A 207 -25.43 5.50 -18.30
C TRP A 207 -26.40 4.63 -17.52
N ALA A 208 -26.11 4.42 -16.25
CA ALA A 208 -27.03 3.83 -15.27
C ALA A 208 -27.71 4.97 -14.48
N SER A 209 -29.04 4.87 -14.32
CA SER A 209 -29.75 5.72 -13.37
C SER A 209 -29.72 5.05 -12.01
N LEU A 210 -29.15 5.72 -11.03
CA LEU A 210 -29.08 5.25 -9.64
C LEU A 210 -30.32 5.75 -8.88
N PRO A 211 -30.63 5.17 -7.69
CA PRO A 211 -31.67 5.73 -6.81
C PRO A 211 -31.42 7.21 -6.55
N PRO A 212 -32.43 8.07 -6.58
CA PRO A 212 -32.27 9.50 -6.36
C PRO A 212 -31.81 9.77 -4.92
N PHE A 213 -31.06 10.86 -4.72
CA PHE A 213 -30.74 11.29 -3.37
C PHE A 213 -31.97 11.87 -2.67
N PRO A 214 -32.07 11.80 -1.32
CA PRO A 214 -33.25 12.29 -0.59
C PRO A 214 -33.36 13.80 -0.64
N GLY A 215 -34.59 14.28 -0.53
CA GLY A 215 -34.92 15.71 -0.49
C GLY A 215 -35.16 16.34 -1.84
N ALA A 216 -35.13 17.67 -1.87
CA ALA A 216 -35.40 18.44 -3.06
C ALA A 216 -34.26 18.40 -4.08
N GLY A 217 -34.60 18.51 -5.36
CA GLY A 217 -33.61 18.69 -6.42
C GLY A 217 -32.75 19.93 -6.20
N ARG A 218 -31.50 19.88 -6.63
CA ARG A 218 -30.52 20.96 -6.40
C ARG A 218 -29.59 21.21 -7.56
N ILE A 219 -29.19 22.45 -7.72
CA ILE A 219 -28.15 22.92 -8.61
C ILE A 219 -26.94 23.41 -7.81
N LEU A 220 -25.77 23.54 -8.44
CA LEU A 220 -24.53 24.11 -7.87
C LEU A 220 -24.11 23.46 -6.54
N SER A 221 -24.55 22.24 -6.27
CA SER A 221 -23.98 21.44 -5.18
C SER A 221 -22.57 20.97 -5.54
N THR A 222 -21.79 20.67 -4.53
CA THR A 222 -20.49 20.04 -4.74
C THR A 222 -20.55 18.59 -4.30
N ALA A 223 -19.74 17.74 -4.92
CA ALA A 223 -19.69 16.32 -4.57
C ALA A 223 -18.26 15.82 -4.47
N ALA A 224 -18.10 14.77 -3.68
CA ALA A 224 -16.83 14.08 -3.50
C ALA A 224 -17.10 12.60 -3.22
N VAL A 225 -16.18 11.72 -3.60
CA VAL A 225 -16.19 10.33 -3.13
C VAL A 225 -15.04 10.12 -2.19
N CYS A 226 -15.35 9.69 -0.97
CA CYS A 226 -14.37 9.27 0.00
C CYS A 226 -14.69 7.83 0.42
N ASP A 227 -13.74 6.92 0.26
CA ASP A 227 -13.93 5.47 0.37
C ASP A 227 -15.11 4.99 -0.50
N SER A 228 -16.10 4.35 0.08
CA SER A 228 -17.31 3.88 -0.61
C SER A 228 -18.53 4.78 -0.37
N THR A 229 -18.32 6.05 0.00
CA THR A 229 -19.41 7.01 0.24
C THR A 229 -19.29 8.19 -0.71
N LEU A 230 -20.36 8.44 -1.47
CA LEU A 230 -20.53 9.65 -2.26
C LEU A 230 -21.16 10.73 -1.37
N PHE A 231 -20.43 11.81 -1.13
CA PHE A 231 -20.87 12.98 -0.40
C PHE A 231 -21.43 14.02 -1.36
N ILE A 232 -22.60 14.56 -1.05
CA ILE A 232 -23.26 15.64 -1.79
C ILE A 232 -23.49 16.78 -0.81
N ALA A 233 -22.91 17.93 -1.06
CA ALA A 233 -22.88 19.05 -0.10
C ALA A 233 -23.46 20.34 -0.69
N GLY A 234 -24.30 21.01 0.05
CA GLY A 234 -24.84 22.34 -0.24
C GLY A 234 -25.61 22.41 -1.55
N GLY A 235 -25.39 23.48 -2.30
CA GLY A 235 -26.12 23.83 -3.50
C GLY A 235 -27.37 24.67 -3.20
N CYS A 236 -28.26 24.78 -4.16
CA CYS A 236 -29.51 25.47 -3.98
C CYS A 236 -30.67 24.78 -4.71
N THR A 237 -31.84 24.80 -4.11
CA THR A 237 -33.12 24.45 -4.77
C THR A 237 -33.65 25.62 -5.59
N LEU A 238 -34.48 25.31 -6.57
CA LEU A 238 -35.16 26.27 -7.41
C LEU A 238 -36.66 26.27 -7.10
N SER A 239 -37.24 27.43 -7.05
CA SER A 239 -38.69 27.60 -6.87
C SER A 239 -39.16 28.83 -7.64
N ARG A 240 -40.48 28.98 -7.82
CA ARG A 240 -41.08 30.17 -8.39
C ARG A 240 -41.41 31.14 -7.27
N ASN A 241 -40.97 32.40 -7.37
CA ASN A 241 -41.36 33.45 -6.44
C ASN A 241 -42.76 34.02 -6.77
N ALA A 242 -43.25 34.92 -5.94
CA ALA A 242 -44.55 35.55 -6.14
C ALA A 242 -44.65 36.39 -7.44
N ALA A 243 -43.51 36.82 -8.00
CA ALA A 243 -43.47 37.53 -9.28
C ALA A 243 -43.37 36.57 -10.49
N GLY A 244 -43.34 35.25 -10.27
CA GLY A 244 -43.20 34.23 -11.32
C GLY A 244 -41.75 33.96 -11.77
N GLU A 245 -40.77 34.56 -11.09
CA GLU A 245 -39.34 34.44 -11.41
C GLU A 245 -38.71 33.30 -10.62
N THR A 246 -37.55 32.84 -11.11
CA THR A 246 -36.76 31.79 -10.43
C THR A 246 -36.11 32.32 -9.15
N ALA A 247 -36.50 31.75 -8.01
CA ALA A 247 -35.90 31.98 -6.70
C ALA A 247 -34.98 30.82 -6.32
N ARG A 248 -33.87 31.15 -5.65
CA ARG A 248 -32.88 30.16 -5.14
C ARG A 248 -32.98 30.08 -3.61
N THR A 249 -33.13 28.88 -3.08
CA THR A 249 -32.98 28.61 -1.65
C THR A 249 -31.68 27.83 -1.43
N TYR A 250 -30.71 28.41 -0.72
CA TYR A 250 -29.43 27.83 -0.44
C TYR A 250 -29.54 26.76 0.62
N LEU A 251 -28.84 25.62 0.37
CA LEU A 251 -28.82 24.45 1.24
C LEU A 251 -27.51 24.41 2.03
N SER A 252 -27.59 23.97 3.25
CA SER A 252 -26.43 23.75 4.13
C SER A 252 -26.32 22.30 4.61
N ASP A 253 -27.10 21.40 4.02
CA ASP A 253 -27.00 19.97 4.34
C ASP A 253 -25.84 19.29 3.61
N MET A 254 -25.44 18.17 4.13
CA MET A 254 -24.54 17.22 3.46
C MET A 254 -25.16 15.82 3.54
N ILE A 255 -25.21 15.14 2.43
CA ILE A 255 -25.79 13.81 2.27
C ILE A 255 -24.67 12.83 1.99
N GLY A 256 -24.59 11.74 2.76
CA GLY A 256 -23.76 10.58 2.47
C GLY A 256 -24.58 9.51 1.73
N TYR A 257 -24.13 9.14 0.54
CA TYR A 257 -24.77 8.14 -0.30
C TYR A 257 -23.87 6.89 -0.32
N ASP A 258 -24.30 5.82 0.40
CA ASP A 258 -23.54 4.60 0.58
C ASP A 258 -23.49 3.78 -0.72
N MET A 259 -22.28 3.47 -1.19
CA MET A 259 -21.99 2.68 -2.38
C MET A 259 -21.32 1.33 -2.05
N THR A 260 -21.45 0.84 -0.82
CA THR A 260 -20.80 -0.40 -0.39
C THR A 260 -21.39 -1.67 -1.00
N SER A 261 -22.63 -1.63 -1.48
CA SER A 261 -23.25 -2.77 -2.18
C SER A 261 -22.62 -3.03 -3.53
N ASN A 262 -22.48 -4.31 -3.90
CA ASN A 262 -22.03 -4.70 -5.25
C ASN A 262 -23.09 -4.42 -6.34
N ASP A 263 -24.35 -4.23 -5.96
CA ASP A 263 -25.42 -3.84 -6.88
C ASP A 263 -25.65 -2.33 -6.81
N PRO A 264 -25.35 -1.58 -7.88
CA PRO A 264 -25.59 -0.14 -7.93
C PRO A 264 -27.07 0.23 -7.72
N ALA A 265 -28.01 -0.65 -7.95
CA ALA A 265 -29.42 -0.41 -7.70
C ALA A 265 -29.77 -0.35 -6.20
N GLU A 266 -28.91 -0.91 -5.35
CA GLU A 266 -29.05 -0.86 -3.89
C GLU A 266 -28.33 0.34 -3.26
N TRP A 267 -27.54 1.09 -4.04
CA TRP A 267 -26.82 2.25 -3.53
C TRP A 267 -27.80 3.34 -3.13
N GLY A 268 -27.57 3.90 -1.95
CA GLY A 268 -28.46 4.91 -1.40
C GLY A 268 -29.86 4.41 -1.02
N ALA A 269 -30.08 3.11 -0.86
CA ALA A 269 -31.34 2.53 -0.41
C ALA A 269 -31.80 3.13 0.92
N ALA A 270 -33.12 3.15 1.14
CA ALA A 270 -33.71 3.71 2.35
C ALA A 270 -33.08 3.11 3.62
N GLY A 271 -32.57 3.97 4.50
CA GLY A 271 -31.82 3.59 5.72
C GLY A 271 -30.30 3.58 5.59
N LYS A 272 -29.73 3.61 4.37
CA LYS A 272 -28.30 3.76 4.10
C LYS A 272 -27.90 5.19 3.74
N GLN A 273 -28.87 6.09 3.58
CA GLN A 273 -28.63 7.50 3.36
C GLN A 273 -28.70 8.20 4.72
N GLN A 274 -27.58 8.71 5.20
CA GLN A 274 -27.55 9.44 6.46
C GLN A 274 -27.19 10.91 6.21
N PRO A 275 -27.69 11.86 7.04
CA PRO A 275 -27.05 13.15 7.13
C PRO A 275 -25.57 12.92 7.41
N ALA A 276 -24.69 13.26 6.49
CA ALA A 276 -23.27 13.10 6.67
C ALA A 276 -22.74 14.23 7.56
N GLY A 277 -23.02 14.13 8.85
CA GLY A 277 -22.46 15.05 9.84
C GLY A 277 -23.06 16.45 9.87
N PRO A 278 -22.38 17.42 10.50
CA PRO A 278 -22.80 18.81 10.56
C PRO A 278 -22.86 19.38 9.14
N GLY A 279 -23.92 20.14 8.85
CA GLY A 279 -24.17 20.75 7.56
C GLY A 279 -23.02 21.60 7.05
N THR A 280 -22.94 21.75 5.73
CA THR A 280 -21.88 22.56 5.10
C THR A 280 -22.07 24.05 5.39
N PRO A 281 -21.01 24.77 5.77
CA PRO A 281 -21.11 26.21 6.03
C PRO A 281 -21.24 27.08 4.77
N VAL A 282 -21.06 26.50 3.58
CA VAL A 282 -21.17 27.22 2.30
C VAL A 282 -21.96 26.41 1.26
N ALA A 283 -22.65 27.10 0.36
CA ALA A 283 -23.19 26.52 -0.85
C ALA A 283 -22.30 26.83 -2.06
N ALA A 284 -22.45 26.12 -3.15
CA ALA A 284 -21.82 26.42 -4.45
C ALA A 284 -20.29 26.60 -4.40
N ALA A 285 -19.56 25.79 -3.63
CA ALA A 285 -18.11 25.75 -3.60
C ALA A 285 -17.49 25.36 -4.95
N ALA A 286 -16.18 25.54 -5.10
CA ALA A 286 -15.44 25.01 -6.24
C ALA A 286 -15.55 23.47 -6.29
N GLY A 287 -15.72 22.89 -7.46
CA GLY A 287 -15.96 21.45 -7.58
C GLY A 287 -15.34 20.80 -8.82
N PRO A 288 -15.23 19.48 -8.80
CA PRO A 288 -15.58 18.56 -7.70
C PRO A 288 -14.77 18.88 -6.43
N ALA A 289 -15.30 18.59 -5.24
CA ALA A 289 -14.55 18.86 -4.03
C ALA A 289 -13.29 17.97 -3.99
N PRO A 290 -12.09 18.55 -3.84
CA PRO A 290 -10.88 17.78 -3.64
C PRO A 290 -10.99 16.85 -2.44
N VAL A 291 -10.54 15.61 -2.60
CA VAL A 291 -10.43 14.64 -1.50
C VAL A 291 -8.97 14.32 -1.30
N ARG A 292 -8.52 14.48 -0.08
CA ARG A 292 -7.17 14.07 0.33
C ARG A 292 -7.27 13.23 1.59
N GLU A 293 -6.82 11.99 1.49
CA GLU A 293 -6.98 11.01 2.57
C GLU A 293 -8.47 10.91 2.99
N ASN A 294 -8.81 11.12 4.24
CA ASN A 294 -10.20 11.08 4.72
C ASN A 294 -10.80 12.50 4.89
N SER A 295 -10.30 13.45 4.11
CA SER A 295 -10.71 14.87 4.21
C SER A 295 -11.29 15.37 2.89
N ILE A 296 -12.46 15.94 2.96
CA ILE A 296 -13.12 16.62 1.83
C ILE A 296 -12.87 18.12 1.98
N ILE A 297 -12.36 18.76 0.93
CA ILE A 297 -11.96 20.17 0.96
C ILE A 297 -12.93 21.00 0.15
N LEU A 298 -13.57 21.98 0.79
CA LEU A 298 -14.38 22.98 0.12
C LEU A 298 -13.61 24.30 0.01
N ILE A 299 -13.54 24.84 -1.20
CA ILE A 299 -12.83 26.08 -1.49
C ILE A 299 -13.81 27.13 -1.98
N GLY A 300 -13.84 28.26 -1.31
CA GLY A 300 -14.68 29.38 -1.69
C GLY A 300 -16.18 29.12 -1.50
N GLY A 301 -16.96 29.50 -2.51
CA GLY A 301 -18.40 29.28 -2.55
C GLY A 301 -19.23 30.50 -2.14
N ASP A 302 -20.55 30.33 -2.23
CA ASP A 302 -21.49 31.38 -1.94
C ASP A 302 -22.02 31.26 -0.50
N LYS A 303 -21.81 32.31 0.32
CA LYS A 303 -22.27 32.38 1.72
C LYS A 303 -23.64 33.06 1.87
N ARG A 304 -24.28 33.46 0.77
CA ARG A 304 -25.59 34.12 0.85
C ARG A 304 -26.59 33.17 1.44
N GLY A 305 -27.02 33.50 2.64
CA GLY A 305 -28.17 32.83 3.26
C GLY A 305 -29.49 33.18 2.51
N ASN A 306 -30.60 32.68 3.02
CA ASN A 306 -31.95 32.85 2.43
C ASN A 306 -32.45 34.32 2.27
N ALA A 307 -31.68 35.29 2.72
CA ALA A 307 -31.99 36.72 2.56
C ALA A 307 -30.70 37.51 2.32
N PRO A 308 -30.22 37.65 1.06
CA PRO A 308 -29.11 38.54 0.75
C PRO A 308 -29.51 39.99 1.11
N ASP A 309 -28.62 40.69 1.81
CA ASP A 309 -28.76 42.12 2.03
C ASP A 309 -28.50 42.81 0.68
N PRO A 310 -29.54 43.37 0.03
CA PRO A 310 -29.38 43.96 -1.30
C PRO A 310 -28.50 45.21 -1.31
N SER A 311 -28.17 45.76 -0.15
CA SER A 311 -27.29 46.92 -0.02
C SER A 311 -25.79 46.59 -0.06
N LYS A 312 -25.43 45.30 0.01
CA LYS A 312 -24.02 44.86 0.04
C LYS A 312 -23.63 44.19 -1.28
N PRO A 313 -22.45 44.51 -1.84
CA PRO A 313 -21.95 43.80 -2.99
C PRO A 313 -21.73 42.34 -2.63
N VAL A 314 -22.13 41.45 -3.55
CA VAL A 314 -21.95 40.01 -3.40
C VAL A 314 -20.50 39.67 -3.77
N VAL A 315 -19.73 39.21 -2.77
CA VAL A 315 -18.39 38.72 -2.97
C VAL A 315 -18.38 37.22 -2.58
N GLN A 316 -17.75 36.42 -3.40
CA GLN A 316 -17.61 34.99 -3.10
C GLN A 316 -16.70 34.76 -1.89
N SER A 317 -16.95 33.67 -1.16
CA SER A 317 -16.11 33.28 0.00
C SER A 317 -14.69 32.98 -0.42
N ARG A 318 -13.76 33.24 0.50
CA ARG A 318 -12.37 32.83 0.43
C ARG A 318 -12.07 31.64 1.35
N ASP A 319 -13.03 31.17 2.14
CA ASP A 319 -12.77 30.16 3.14
C ASP A 319 -12.30 28.84 2.51
N ILE A 320 -11.36 28.21 3.18
CA ILE A 320 -10.97 26.83 2.98
C ILE A 320 -11.55 26.04 4.15
N LEU A 321 -12.48 25.17 3.85
CA LEU A 321 -13.18 24.34 4.83
C LEU A 321 -12.82 22.89 4.56
N VAL A 322 -12.45 22.18 5.61
CA VAL A 322 -12.10 20.75 5.53
C VAL A 322 -13.07 19.95 6.39
N TYR A 323 -13.70 18.98 5.79
CA TYR A 323 -14.50 17.99 6.47
C TYR A 323 -13.67 16.73 6.71
N ASP A 324 -13.38 16.44 7.97
CA ASP A 324 -12.78 15.19 8.41
C ASP A 324 -13.87 14.11 8.47
N VAL A 325 -13.84 13.16 7.53
CA VAL A 325 -14.86 12.11 7.41
C VAL A 325 -14.86 11.18 8.61
N ILE A 326 -13.69 10.88 9.17
CA ILE A 326 -13.56 10.01 10.36
C ILE A 326 -13.99 10.75 11.62
N GLY A 327 -13.47 11.98 11.80
CA GLY A 327 -13.78 12.82 12.95
C GLY A 327 -15.17 13.46 12.91
N ASN A 328 -15.89 13.33 11.79
CA ASN A 328 -17.22 13.86 11.54
C ASN A 328 -17.34 15.34 11.92
N LYS A 329 -16.41 16.16 11.48
CA LYS A 329 -16.35 17.58 11.83
C LYS A 329 -15.79 18.45 10.72
N TRP A 330 -16.28 19.70 10.64
CA TRP A 330 -15.68 20.75 9.81
C TRP A 330 -14.59 21.49 10.57
N THR A 331 -13.50 21.84 9.85
CA THR A 331 -12.46 22.75 10.33
C THR A 331 -12.24 23.83 9.29
N HIS A 332 -11.95 25.06 9.75
CA HIS A 332 -11.53 26.17 8.90
C HIS A 332 -10.00 26.17 8.82
N GLN A 333 -9.46 26.08 7.59
CA GLN A 333 -8.02 25.91 7.35
C GLN A 333 -7.36 27.16 6.73
N GLY A 334 -8.04 28.31 6.78
CA GLY A 334 -7.51 29.55 6.25
C GLY A 334 -8.31 30.10 5.06
N GLU A 335 -7.69 30.98 4.29
CA GLU A 335 -8.34 31.68 3.19
C GLU A 335 -7.65 31.42 1.86
N TRP A 336 -8.45 31.15 0.82
CA TRP A 336 -7.98 31.09 -0.57
C TRP A 336 -7.55 32.49 -1.07
N PRO A 337 -6.59 32.63 -1.97
CA PRO A 337 -6.08 33.93 -2.41
C PRO A 337 -7.16 34.86 -2.96
N VAL A 338 -8.18 34.31 -3.62
CA VAL A 338 -9.28 35.01 -4.21
C VAL A 338 -10.61 34.33 -3.86
N GLY A 339 -11.65 35.13 -3.52
CA GLY A 339 -13.00 34.60 -3.33
C GLY A 339 -13.53 34.04 -4.65
N ILE A 340 -14.01 32.77 -4.63
CA ILE A 340 -14.27 32.06 -5.88
C ILE A 340 -15.48 31.15 -5.78
N ALA A 341 -16.28 31.11 -6.88
CA ALA A 341 -17.35 30.13 -7.10
C ALA A 341 -17.33 29.66 -8.56
N THR A 342 -18.04 28.57 -8.85
CA THR A 342 -18.17 28.01 -10.21
C THR A 342 -16.83 27.77 -10.92
N ALA A 343 -15.79 27.53 -10.13
CA ALA A 343 -14.44 27.17 -10.58
C ALA A 343 -14.25 25.65 -10.53
N PRO A 344 -13.50 25.06 -11.45
CA PRO A 344 -13.02 23.71 -11.26
C PRO A 344 -11.96 23.66 -10.16
N ALA A 345 -12.08 22.66 -9.27
CA ALA A 345 -11.05 22.31 -8.32
C ALA A 345 -10.37 21.01 -8.75
N VAL A 346 -9.06 21.06 -8.91
CA VAL A 346 -8.24 19.98 -9.50
C VAL A 346 -7.22 19.49 -8.48
N VAL A 347 -7.05 18.18 -8.37
CA VAL A 347 -6.01 17.56 -7.53
C VAL A 347 -4.89 17.05 -8.42
N LYS A 348 -3.63 17.41 -8.11
CA LYS A 348 -2.43 16.92 -8.77
C LYS A 348 -1.37 16.58 -7.72
N GLY A 349 -1.17 15.30 -7.46
CA GLY A 349 -0.31 14.87 -6.35
C GLY A 349 -0.82 15.40 -5.01
N SER A 350 0.03 16.08 -4.24
CA SER A 350 -0.34 16.77 -3.00
C SER A 350 -0.99 18.14 -3.21
N GLU A 351 -0.96 18.66 -4.44
CA GLU A 351 -1.48 19.99 -4.74
C GLU A 351 -2.96 19.98 -5.12
N ILE A 352 -3.69 20.95 -4.61
CA ILE A 352 -5.03 21.30 -5.05
C ILE A 352 -4.97 22.67 -5.72
N MET A 353 -5.75 22.82 -6.79
CA MET A 353 -5.75 24.03 -7.62
C MET A 353 -7.15 24.41 -8.01
N THR A 354 -7.42 25.72 -8.05
CA THR A 354 -8.61 26.26 -8.74
C THR A 354 -8.18 26.94 -10.02
N ILE A 355 -8.93 26.70 -11.09
CA ILE A 355 -8.62 27.26 -12.41
C ILE A 355 -9.69 28.28 -12.76
N SER A 356 -9.29 29.57 -12.85
CA SER A 356 -10.23 30.64 -13.21
C SER A 356 -11.48 30.62 -12.31
N GLY A 357 -12.61 31.17 -12.71
CA GLY A 357 -13.88 31.12 -11.99
C GLY A 357 -14.57 32.48 -11.85
N GLU A 358 -15.47 32.57 -10.86
CA GLU A 358 -16.29 33.74 -10.63
C GLU A 358 -16.06 34.33 -9.23
N THR A 359 -15.66 35.60 -9.16
CA THR A 359 -15.37 36.32 -7.90
C THR A 359 -16.56 37.05 -7.33
N ALA A 360 -17.50 37.45 -8.19
CA ALA A 360 -18.81 38.01 -7.87
C ALA A 360 -19.80 37.62 -8.98
N PRO A 361 -21.09 37.69 -8.79
CA PRO A 361 -22.06 37.35 -9.82
C PRO A 361 -21.78 38.08 -11.14
N GLY A 362 -21.42 37.31 -12.17
CA GLY A 362 -21.06 37.86 -13.48
C GLY A 362 -19.64 38.37 -13.64
N VAL A 363 -18.85 38.41 -12.59
CA VAL A 363 -17.44 38.86 -12.63
C VAL A 363 -16.49 37.62 -12.68
N ARG A 364 -15.77 37.47 -13.78
CA ARG A 364 -14.82 36.37 -13.99
C ARG A 364 -13.42 36.79 -13.59
N THR A 365 -12.58 35.81 -13.30
CA THR A 365 -11.14 36.02 -13.03
C THR A 365 -10.29 35.01 -13.81
N PRO A 366 -9.19 35.41 -14.42
CA PRO A 366 -8.22 34.48 -15.02
C PRO A 366 -7.31 33.83 -13.97
N VAL A 367 -7.34 34.30 -12.73
CA VAL A 367 -6.39 33.92 -11.67
C VAL A 367 -6.59 32.45 -11.32
N ASN A 368 -5.48 31.73 -11.37
CA ASN A 368 -5.37 30.39 -10.84
C ASN A 368 -4.68 30.44 -9.48
N ALA A 369 -5.09 29.59 -8.58
CA ALA A 369 -4.50 29.50 -7.25
C ALA A 369 -4.28 28.03 -6.86
N SER A 370 -3.28 27.80 -6.02
CA SER A 370 -2.95 26.47 -5.54
C SER A 370 -2.58 26.43 -4.06
N ALA A 371 -2.69 25.24 -3.49
CA ALA A 371 -2.26 24.95 -2.14
C ALA A 371 -1.75 23.51 -2.08
N SER A 372 -0.82 23.24 -1.17
CA SER A 372 -0.51 21.87 -0.76
C SER A 372 -1.52 21.45 0.30
N ALA A 373 -2.18 20.31 0.08
CA ALA A 373 -3.15 19.75 1.00
C ALA A 373 -2.73 18.35 1.44
N GLY A 374 -2.71 18.12 2.72
CA GLY A 374 -2.33 16.84 3.30
C GLY A 374 -2.14 16.97 4.80
N TYR A 375 -1.81 15.84 5.43
CA TYR A 375 -1.32 15.90 6.78
C TYR A 375 0.09 16.49 6.74
N HIS A 376 0.22 17.76 7.06
CA HIS A 376 1.52 18.31 7.40
C HIS A 376 1.92 17.72 8.74
N PHE A 377 2.98 16.97 8.70
CA PHE A 377 3.67 16.59 9.90
C PHE A 377 4.42 17.82 10.44
N GLU A 378 3.73 18.66 11.16
CA GLU A 378 4.40 19.19 12.33
C GLU A 378 4.90 17.96 13.07
N MET A 379 6.22 17.87 13.30
CA MET A 379 6.80 16.69 13.95
C MET A 379 5.93 16.31 15.11
N SER A 380 5.18 15.22 14.96
CA SER A 380 4.26 14.75 15.98
C SER A 380 5.05 14.37 17.24
N THR A 381 4.39 14.27 18.35
CA THR A 381 5.03 13.73 19.57
C THR A 381 5.67 12.37 19.31
N VAL A 382 5.10 11.58 18.39
CA VAL A 382 5.66 10.30 17.96
C VAL A 382 6.98 10.48 17.22
N ASP A 383 7.10 11.47 16.34
CA ASP A 383 8.33 11.73 15.57
C ASP A 383 9.47 12.19 16.49
N TYR A 384 9.20 13.09 17.43
CA TYR A 384 10.17 13.45 18.45
C TYR A 384 10.57 12.24 19.30
N ALA A 385 9.61 11.38 19.68
CA ALA A 385 9.91 10.18 20.45
C ALA A 385 10.79 9.21 19.64
N VAL A 386 10.53 9.00 18.35
CA VAL A 386 11.40 8.17 17.50
C VAL A 386 12.81 8.72 17.45
N LEU A 387 12.97 10.01 17.17
CA LEU A 387 14.29 10.63 17.05
C LEU A 387 15.07 10.59 18.38
N ILE A 388 14.45 11.04 19.47
CA ILE A 388 15.10 11.07 20.81
C ILE A 388 15.48 9.64 21.22
N LEU A 389 14.55 8.69 21.09
CA LEU A 389 14.76 7.30 21.46
C LEU A 389 15.84 6.65 20.59
N THR A 390 15.86 6.94 19.29
CA THR A 390 16.92 6.47 18.37
C THR A 390 18.30 6.96 18.81
N VAL A 391 18.42 8.27 19.12
CA VAL A 391 19.71 8.84 19.59
C VAL A 391 20.17 8.17 20.89
N ILE A 392 19.25 7.98 21.85
CA ILE A 392 19.57 7.33 23.14
C ILE A 392 20.00 5.87 22.90
N VAL A 393 19.23 5.11 22.12
CA VAL A 393 19.52 3.70 21.84
C VAL A 393 20.83 3.56 21.07
N MET A 394 21.10 4.40 20.07
CA MET A 394 22.35 4.38 19.32
C MET A 394 23.55 4.76 20.22
N ALA A 395 23.42 5.74 21.11
CA ALA A 395 24.47 6.06 22.08
C ALA A 395 24.79 4.86 22.99
N ILE A 396 23.75 4.18 23.50
CA ILE A 396 23.93 2.95 24.31
C ILE A 396 24.63 1.83 23.51
N ILE A 397 24.24 1.65 22.24
CA ILE A 397 24.86 0.65 21.34
C ILE A 397 26.35 0.99 21.14
N ILE A 398 26.69 2.24 20.86
CA ILE A 398 28.07 2.71 20.66
C ILE A 398 28.90 2.49 21.95
N VAL A 399 28.39 2.92 23.11
CA VAL A 399 29.05 2.70 24.40
C VAL A 399 29.26 1.21 24.68
N SER A 400 28.27 0.38 24.40
CA SER A 400 28.36 -1.08 24.53
C SER A 400 29.42 -1.68 23.57
N ALA A 401 29.50 -1.19 22.33
CA ALA A 401 30.49 -1.63 21.35
C ALA A 401 31.92 -1.24 21.77
N VAL A 402 32.10 -0.02 22.26
CA VAL A 402 33.41 0.46 22.78
C VAL A 402 33.84 -0.35 24.01
N ARG A 403 32.90 -0.59 24.94
CA ARG A 403 33.21 -1.29 26.20
C ARG A 403 33.46 -2.78 26.02
N ASN A 404 32.69 -3.47 25.20
CA ASN A 404 32.69 -4.93 25.04
C ASN A 404 33.47 -5.41 23.80
N GLY A 405 33.91 -4.49 22.95
CA GLY A 405 34.56 -4.79 21.68
C GLY A 405 33.58 -5.16 20.58
N VAL A 406 33.99 -5.00 19.33
CA VAL A 406 33.17 -5.23 18.12
C VAL A 406 33.38 -6.64 17.54
N LYS A 407 34.46 -7.33 17.95
CA LYS A 407 34.79 -8.66 17.39
C LYS A 407 33.88 -9.75 17.97
N ASN A 408 33.49 -10.67 17.13
CA ASN A 408 32.76 -11.85 17.55
C ASN A 408 33.63 -12.74 18.45
N VAL A 409 33.05 -13.13 19.60
CA VAL A 409 33.71 -14.06 20.52
C VAL A 409 32.93 -15.37 20.44
N SER A 410 33.54 -16.36 19.75
CA SER A 410 32.97 -17.70 19.69
C SER A 410 32.99 -18.32 21.09
N ALA A 411 31.80 -18.55 21.65
CA ALA A 411 31.68 -19.31 22.89
C ALA A 411 31.85 -20.79 22.58
N VAL A 412 32.85 -21.41 23.20
CA VAL A 412 32.96 -22.87 23.22
C VAL A 412 32.09 -23.36 24.38
N THR A 413 30.83 -23.64 24.13
CA THR A 413 29.98 -24.37 25.09
C THR A 413 30.01 -25.87 24.74
N ASP A 414 30.10 -26.72 25.78
CA ASP A 414 30.05 -28.16 25.60
C ASP A 414 28.70 -28.56 24.97
N PRO A 415 28.65 -29.34 23.87
CA PRO A 415 27.42 -29.76 23.21
C PRO A 415 26.45 -30.51 24.09
N ASN A 416 26.93 -31.08 25.22
CA ASN A 416 26.11 -31.86 26.14
C ASN A 416 25.51 -31.04 27.28
N THR A 417 25.85 -29.74 27.41
CA THR A 417 25.23 -28.88 28.43
C THR A 417 23.83 -28.49 28.03
N ARG A 418 22.85 -28.64 28.93
CA ARG A 418 21.49 -28.15 28.69
C ARG A 418 21.49 -26.62 28.57
N PRO A 419 20.79 -26.05 27.59
CA PRO A 419 20.71 -24.60 27.46
C PRO A 419 20.07 -23.99 28.71
N GLY A 420 20.75 -22.98 29.28
CA GLY A 420 20.23 -22.24 30.42
C GLY A 420 19.01 -21.37 30.07
N LEU A 421 18.36 -20.79 31.10
CA LEU A 421 17.19 -19.91 30.89
C LEU A 421 17.46 -18.77 29.89
N TRP A 422 18.64 -18.17 29.93
CA TRP A 422 19.01 -17.08 29.04
C TRP A 422 19.07 -17.46 27.56
N ALA A 423 19.36 -18.71 27.24
CA ALA A 423 19.31 -19.19 25.86
C ALA A 423 17.85 -19.14 25.30
N TRP A 424 16.89 -19.54 26.10
CA TRP A 424 15.46 -19.47 25.71
C TRP A 424 14.93 -18.03 25.72
N VAL A 425 15.38 -17.18 26.64
CA VAL A 425 15.07 -15.75 26.62
C VAL A 425 15.56 -15.12 25.33
N ALA A 426 16.77 -15.43 24.88
CA ALA A 426 17.31 -14.95 23.60
C ALA A 426 16.40 -15.36 22.43
N VAL A 427 15.92 -16.60 22.38
CA VAL A 427 15.00 -17.07 21.33
C VAL A 427 13.70 -16.29 21.36
N ILE A 428 13.13 -16.07 22.54
CA ILE A 428 11.85 -15.34 22.70
C ILE A 428 11.98 -13.88 22.26
N VAL A 429 13.02 -13.17 22.72
CA VAL A 429 13.18 -11.77 22.31
C VAL A 429 13.50 -11.64 20.82
N LEU A 430 14.26 -12.58 20.23
CA LEU A 430 14.51 -12.61 18.80
C LEU A 430 13.26 -13.03 18.00
N TRP A 431 12.34 -13.79 18.60
CA TRP A 431 11.05 -14.13 17.98
C TRP A 431 10.22 -12.87 17.73
N PHE A 432 10.17 -11.94 18.69
CA PHE A 432 9.47 -10.67 18.49
C PHE A 432 10.15 -9.80 17.43
N VAL A 433 11.48 -9.83 17.33
CA VAL A 433 12.21 -9.09 16.30
C VAL A 433 11.86 -9.60 14.91
N VAL A 434 11.86 -10.93 14.69
CA VAL A 434 11.50 -11.49 13.38
C VAL A 434 10.02 -11.26 13.05
N MET A 435 9.15 -11.23 14.06
CA MET A 435 7.74 -10.88 13.90
C MET A 435 7.61 -9.44 13.39
N LEU A 436 8.26 -8.46 14.03
CA LEU A 436 8.27 -7.06 13.59
C LEU A 436 8.88 -6.92 12.18
N ASN A 437 9.98 -7.62 11.89
CA ASN A 437 10.64 -7.59 10.60
C ASN A 437 9.68 -7.98 9.44
N TYR A 438 8.95 -9.08 9.62
CA TYR A 438 8.00 -9.53 8.60
C TYR A 438 6.68 -8.76 8.60
N PHE A 439 6.31 -8.16 9.72
CA PHE A 439 5.23 -7.19 9.77
C PHE A 439 5.54 -5.98 8.88
N ASP A 440 6.70 -5.34 9.05
CA ASP A 440 7.11 -4.15 8.29
C ASP A 440 7.21 -4.43 6.78
N ARG A 441 7.70 -5.62 6.42
CA ARG A 441 7.74 -6.06 5.01
C ARG A 441 6.38 -6.13 4.37
N GLN A 442 5.39 -6.66 5.09
CA GLN A 442 4.08 -6.96 4.54
C GLN A 442 3.11 -5.78 4.66
N LEU A 443 3.39 -4.84 5.56
CA LEU A 443 2.57 -3.65 5.81
C LEU A 443 2.34 -2.84 4.53
N LEU A 444 3.37 -2.66 3.69
CA LEU A 444 3.25 -1.91 2.43
C LEU A 444 2.18 -2.50 1.51
N SER A 445 2.20 -3.84 1.32
CA SER A 445 1.24 -4.51 0.43
C SER A 445 -0.19 -4.46 0.97
N ALA A 446 -0.36 -4.46 2.30
CA ALA A 446 -1.66 -4.29 2.94
C ALA A 446 -2.20 -2.86 2.78
N LEU A 447 -1.32 -1.87 2.63
CA LEU A 447 -1.63 -0.45 2.49
C LEU A 447 -1.55 0.04 1.03
N HIS A 448 -1.62 -0.86 0.04
CA HIS A 448 -1.51 -0.54 -1.38
C HIS A 448 -2.44 0.61 -1.78
N GLU A 449 -3.74 0.47 -1.56
CA GLU A 449 -4.75 1.44 -1.98
C GLU A 449 -4.55 2.83 -1.35
N PRO A 450 -4.43 2.98 -0.01
CA PRO A 450 -4.23 4.30 0.57
C PRO A 450 -2.91 4.96 0.14
N ILE A 451 -1.85 4.18 -0.12
CA ILE A 451 -0.57 4.72 -0.60
C ILE A 451 -0.68 5.20 -2.06
N VAL A 452 -1.28 4.39 -2.95
CA VAL A 452 -1.43 4.76 -4.38
C VAL A 452 -2.36 5.95 -4.55
N ARG A 453 -3.36 6.09 -3.67
CA ARG A 453 -4.29 7.23 -3.66
C ARG A 453 -3.56 8.54 -3.30
N ASP A 454 -2.64 8.50 -2.33
CA ASP A 454 -1.88 9.66 -1.85
C ASP A 454 -0.67 9.98 -2.72
N ILE A 455 0.06 8.94 -3.12
CA ILE A 455 1.23 9.01 -3.99
C ILE A 455 0.85 8.31 -5.30
N PRO A 456 0.32 9.06 -6.28
CA PRO A 456 -0.10 8.50 -7.56
C PRO A 456 1.04 7.79 -8.27
N GLN A 457 0.83 6.52 -8.54
CA GLN A 457 1.81 5.66 -9.20
C GLN A 457 1.09 4.54 -9.96
N THR A 458 1.74 4.02 -11.01
CA THR A 458 1.21 2.87 -11.73
C THR A 458 1.37 1.59 -10.89
N GLU A 459 0.67 0.54 -11.26
CA GLU A 459 0.81 -0.76 -10.59
C GLU A 459 2.22 -1.35 -10.78
N ALA A 460 2.84 -1.11 -11.94
CA ALA A 460 4.26 -1.46 -12.17
C ALA A 460 5.20 -0.71 -11.24
N GLN A 461 4.94 0.59 -11.01
CA GLN A 461 5.72 1.39 -10.06
C GLN A 461 5.57 0.89 -8.62
N PHE A 462 4.35 0.55 -8.19
CA PHE A 462 4.13 -0.06 -6.88
C PHE A 462 4.83 -1.43 -6.77
N GLY A 463 4.74 -2.26 -7.80
CA GLY A 463 5.50 -3.51 -7.91
C GLY A 463 7.01 -3.29 -7.81
N MET A 464 7.55 -2.20 -8.40
CA MET A 464 8.97 -1.84 -8.30
C MET A 464 9.39 -1.47 -6.87
N VAL A 465 8.55 -0.75 -6.11
CA VAL A 465 8.79 -0.41 -4.71
C VAL A 465 8.98 -1.68 -3.85
N THR A 466 8.16 -2.70 -4.07
CA THR A 466 8.32 -4.02 -3.42
C THR A 466 9.57 -4.76 -3.94
N SER A 467 9.83 -4.69 -5.24
CA SER A 467 10.93 -5.40 -5.91
C SER A 467 12.30 -4.90 -5.48
N VAL A 468 12.49 -3.59 -5.38
CA VAL A 468 13.76 -2.98 -4.95
C VAL A 468 14.16 -3.46 -3.55
N PHE A 469 13.21 -3.52 -2.62
CA PHE A 469 13.44 -4.08 -1.30
C PHE A 469 13.96 -5.53 -1.39
N LEU A 470 13.24 -6.41 -2.11
CA LEU A 470 13.58 -7.83 -2.22
C LEU A 470 14.94 -8.06 -2.91
N LEU A 471 15.22 -7.29 -3.95
CA LEU A 471 16.47 -7.41 -4.71
C LEU A 471 17.67 -7.02 -3.85
N ILE A 472 17.61 -5.87 -3.18
CA ILE A 472 18.68 -5.38 -2.31
C ILE A 472 18.89 -6.32 -1.13
N TYR A 473 17.80 -6.76 -0.50
CA TYR A 473 17.83 -7.76 0.58
C TYR A 473 18.51 -9.06 0.13
N ALA A 474 18.15 -9.59 -1.04
CA ALA A 474 18.69 -10.82 -1.57
C ALA A 474 20.21 -10.72 -1.84
N LEU A 475 20.63 -9.62 -2.49
CA LEU A 475 22.04 -9.37 -2.82
C LEU A 475 22.92 -9.18 -1.57
N LEU A 476 22.41 -8.51 -0.54
CA LEU A 476 23.17 -8.20 0.67
C LEU A 476 23.09 -9.26 1.77
N SER A 477 22.13 -10.19 1.73
CA SER A 477 22.00 -11.26 2.72
C SER A 477 23.26 -12.13 2.87
N PRO A 478 23.96 -12.54 1.79
CA PRO A 478 25.26 -13.24 1.94
C PRO A 478 26.35 -12.39 2.61
N VAL A 479 26.36 -11.07 2.34
CA VAL A 479 27.29 -10.12 3.01
C VAL A 479 26.97 -10.04 4.50
N GLY A 480 25.69 -10.01 4.86
CA GLY A 480 25.22 -10.05 6.24
C GLY A 480 25.73 -11.29 6.97
N GLY A 481 25.65 -12.47 6.36
CA GLY A 481 26.21 -13.71 6.91
C GLY A 481 27.72 -13.63 7.16
N PHE A 482 28.48 -13.14 6.17
CA PHE A 482 29.91 -12.95 6.28
C PHE A 482 30.33 -11.99 7.40
N LEU A 483 29.59 -10.90 7.58
CA LEU A 483 29.83 -9.95 8.67
C LEU A 483 29.44 -10.53 10.02
N ALA A 484 28.35 -11.32 10.11
CA ALA A 484 27.91 -11.97 11.34
C ALA A 484 28.93 -13.00 11.88
N ASP A 485 29.78 -13.55 11.02
CA ASP A 485 30.87 -14.44 11.44
C ASP A 485 32.09 -13.68 12.00
N ARG A 486 32.27 -12.40 11.65
CA ARG A 486 33.40 -11.58 12.04
C ARG A 486 33.15 -10.62 13.18
N TYR A 487 31.91 -10.10 13.25
CA TYR A 487 31.53 -9.09 14.22
C TYR A 487 30.53 -9.63 15.25
N SER A 488 30.34 -8.90 16.34
CA SER A 488 29.35 -9.24 17.37
C SER A 488 27.94 -9.37 16.77
N ARG A 489 27.37 -10.57 16.83
CA ARG A 489 26.02 -10.87 16.31
C ARG A 489 24.96 -10.04 17.04
N ARG A 490 25.12 -9.85 18.35
CA ARG A 490 24.26 -8.99 19.15
C ARG A 490 24.23 -7.56 18.62
N LEU A 491 25.42 -6.99 18.36
CA LEU A 491 25.55 -5.62 17.86
C LEU A 491 24.92 -5.49 16.47
N MET A 492 25.14 -6.46 15.58
CA MET A 492 24.53 -6.46 14.24
C MET A 492 23.01 -6.50 14.31
N ILE A 493 22.43 -7.34 15.18
CA ILE A 493 20.99 -7.43 15.38
C ILE A 493 20.42 -6.12 15.88
N LEU A 494 21.08 -5.49 16.88
CA LEU A 494 20.65 -4.19 17.45
C LEU A 494 20.71 -3.08 16.40
N CYS A 495 21.84 -2.95 15.67
CA CYS A 495 21.98 -1.93 14.63
C CYS A 495 20.96 -2.14 13.51
N SER A 496 20.80 -3.38 13.05
CA SER A 496 19.84 -3.74 12.02
C SER A 496 18.42 -3.34 12.45
N LEU A 497 17.96 -3.72 13.64
CA LEU A 497 16.64 -3.37 14.17
C LEU A 497 16.42 -1.85 14.23
N VAL A 498 17.36 -1.10 14.78
CA VAL A 498 17.20 0.36 14.91
C VAL A 498 17.16 1.02 13.54
N VAL A 499 18.06 0.64 12.63
CA VAL A 499 18.11 1.25 11.28
C VAL A 499 16.82 0.98 10.51
N TRP A 500 16.33 -0.27 10.44
CA TRP A 500 15.09 -0.51 9.69
C TRP A 500 13.88 0.14 10.36
N SER A 501 13.83 0.21 11.70
CA SER A 501 12.73 0.88 12.41
C SER A 501 12.68 2.38 12.13
N VAL A 502 13.85 3.03 12.02
CA VAL A 502 13.95 4.43 11.58
C VAL A 502 13.53 4.56 10.10
N VAL A 503 13.88 3.60 9.25
CA VAL A 503 13.47 3.59 7.86
C VAL A 503 11.95 3.33 7.74
N THR A 504 11.36 2.49 8.59
CA THR A 504 9.91 2.30 8.67
C THR A 504 9.22 3.61 9.03
N TRP A 505 9.71 4.31 10.06
CA TRP A 505 9.23 5.64 10.40
C TRP A 505 9.39 6.63 9.23
N TRP A 506 10.55 6.67 8.58
CA TRP A 506 10.80 7.53 7.41
C TRP A 506 9.88 7.20 6.23
N THR A 507 9.49 5.94 6.06
CA THR A 507 8.51 5.55 5.02
C THR A 507 7.17 6.28 5.20
N GLY A 508 6.74 6.51 6.44
CA GLY A 508 5.55 7.33 6.74
C GLY A 508 5.66 8.81 6.30
N HIS A 509 6.87 9.31 6.06
CA HIS A 509 7.14 10.68 5.61
C HIS A 509 7.42 10.77 4.10
N ALA A 510 7.15 9.70 3.34
CA ALA A 510 7.32 9.73 1.90
C ALA A 510 6.25 10.63 1.25
N GLU A 511 6.69 11.60 0.45
CA GLU A 511 5.81 12.56 -0.23
C GLU A 511 5.61 12.21 -1.70
N ASP A 512 6.55 11.48 -2.29
CA ASP A 512 6.53 11.08 -3.69
C ASP A 512 6.99 9.63 -3.90
N TYR A 513 6.84 9.15 -5.13
CA TYR A 513 7.28 7.82 -5.54
C TYR A 513 8.77 7.57 -5.30
N THR A 514 9.63 8.59 -5.54
CA THR A 514 11.08 8.46 -5.41
C THR A 514 11.49 8.27 -3.95
N SER A 515 10.91 9.04 -3.03
CA SER A 515 11.15 8.91 -1.59
C SER A 515 10.68 7.55 -1.08
N LEU A 516 9.53 7.06 -1.55
CA LEU A 516 9.02 5.74 -1.20
C LEU A 516 9.96 4.62 -1.70
N LEU A 517 10.50 4.76 -2.92
CA LEU A 517 11.46 3.82 -3.51
C LEU A 517 12.80 3.79 -2.72
N ILE A 518 13.30 4.97 -2.33
CA ILE A 518 14.54 5.11 -1.54
C ILE A 518 14.37 4.45 -0.16
N THR A 519 13.27 4.72 0.53
CA THR A 519 13.01 4.11 1.85
C THR A 519 12.93 2.60 1.77
N ARG A 520 12.35 2.04 0.70
CA ARG A 520 12.31 0.59 0.48
C ARG A 520 13.69 0.00 0.17
N GLY A 521 14.52 0.70 -0.60
CA GLY A 521 15.91 0.31 -0.80
C GLY A 521 16.70 0.28 0.51
N ALA A 522 16.59 1.33 1.31
CA ALA A 522 17.24 1.44 2.63
C ALA A 522 16.76 0.34 3.60
N MET A 523 15.48 -0.01 3.59
CA MET A 523 14.94 -1.12 4.37
C MET A 523 15.56 -2.45 3.95
N GLY A 524 15.70 -2.72 2.64
CA GLY A 524 16.38 -3.92 2.12
C GLY A 524 17.82 -4.04 2.59
N ILE A 525 18.57 -2.93 2.62
CA ILE A 525 19.93 -2.88 3.16
C ILE A 525 19.93 -3.28 4.64
N SER A 526 19.12 -2.63 5.45
CA SER A 526 19.15 -2.80 6.92
C SER A 526 18.69 -4.18 7.36
N GLU A 527 17.67 -4.74 6.73
CA GLU A 527 17.11 -6.04 7.11
C GLU A 527 17.95 -7.25 6.65
N ALA A 528 18.79 -7.10 5.62
CA ALA A 528 19.62 -8.18 5.11
C ALA A 528 20.60 -8.74 6.15
N PHE A 529 20.93 -7.98 7.18
CA PHE A 529 21.89 -8.37 8.22
C PHE A 529 21.24 -9.11 9.39
N TYR A 530 19.91 -9.03 9.57
CA TYR A 530 19.25 -9.56 10.76
C TYR A 530 19.19 -11.08 10.82
N ILE A 531 18.55 -11.72 9.83
CA ILE A 531 18.30 -13.18 9.85
C ILE A 531 19.59 -13.99 9.98
N PRO A 532 20.67 -13.74 9.21
CA PRO A 532 21.91 -14.49 9.36
C PRO A 532 22.50 -14.36 10.78
N ALA A 533 22.51 -13.15 11.33
CA ALA A 533 23.05 -12.89 12.66
C ALA A 533 22.20 -13.54 13.77
N ALA A 534 20.89 -13.48 13.68
CA ALA A 534 19.97 -14.06 14.64
C ALA A 534 20.06 -15.60 14.68
N LEU A 535 20.05 -16.24 13.50
CA LEU A 535 20.17 -17.70 13.42
C LEU A 535 21.54 -18.18 13.94
N ALA A 536 22.61 -17.46 13.61
CA ALA A 536 23.94 -17.76 14.12
C ALA A 536 23.99 -17.62 15.65
N LEU A 537 23.41 -16.57 16.22
CA LEU A 537 23.36 -16.36 17.68
C LEU A 537 22.53 -17.44 18.39
N ILE A 538 21.38 -17.82 17.85
CA ILE A 538 20.53 -18.90 18.39
C ILE A 538 21.30 -20.21 18.39
N THR A 539 22.06 -20.51 17.32
CA THR A 539 22.84 -21.73 17.23
C THR A 539 24.05 -21.75 18.17
N ASP A 540 24.54 -20.60 18.60
CA ASP A 540 25.58 -20.51 19.65
C ASP A 540 25.03 -20.85 21.03
N TYR A 541 23.79 -20.43 21.33
CA TYR A 541 23.13 -20.74 22.60
C TYR A 541 22.56 -22.15 22.68
N HIS A 542 22.10 -22.70 21.53
CA HIS A 542 21.44 -23.99 21.43
C HIS A 542 22.29 -24.95 20.60
N ARG A 543 23.14 -25.72 21.26
CA ARG A 543 23.92 -26.79 20.65
C ARG A 543 23.30 -28.16 20.96
N GLY A 544 23.30 -29.07 20.01
CA GLY A 544 22.76 -30.41 20.18
C GLY A 544 21.24 -30.50 19.94
N SER A 545 20.52 -31.23 20.77
CA SER A 545 19.10 -31.61 20.54
C SER A 545 18.08 -30.46 20.55
N THR A 546 18.40 -29.31 21.12
CA THR A 546 17.50 -28.15 21.22
C THR A 546 17.66 -27.16 20.09
N ARG A 547 18.66 -27.30 19.23
CA ARG A 547 18.97 -26.36 18.14
C ARG A 547 17.81 -26.21 17.17
N SER A 548 17.27 -27.33 16.69
CA SER A 548 16.16 -27.31 15.71
C SER A 548 14.90 -26.69 16.30
N ILE A 549 14.58 -27.00 17.57
CA ILE A 549 13.43 -26.46 18.26
C ILE A 549 13.57 -24.93 18.44
N ALA A 550 14.73 -24.45 18.88
CA ALA A 550 14.98 -23.03 19.07
C ALA A 550 14.92 -22.24 17.75
N THR A 551 15.52 -22.78 16.69
CA THR A 551 15.45 -22.18 15.35
C THR A 551 14.02 -22.20 14.80
N GLY A 552 13.30 -23.31 14.93
CA GLY A 552 11.91 -23.42 14.49
C GLY A 552 10.97 -22.48 15.24
N LEU A 553 11.16 -22.36 16.57
CA LEU A 553 10.42 -21.38 17.36
C LEU A 553 10.70 -19.95 16.90
N HIS A 554 11.96 -19.57 16.67
CA HIS A 554 12.28 -18.25 16.14
C HIS A 554 11.62 -18.01 14.78
N MET A 555 11.77 -18.95 13.84
CA MET A 555 11.20 -18.80 12.49
C MET A 555 9.67 -18.74 12.46
N SER A 556 8.99 -19.30 13.47
CA SER A 556 7.53 -19.20 13.57
C SER A 556 7.02 -17.76 13.72
N GLY A 557 7.87 -16.86 14.25
CA GLY A 557 7.55 -15.43 14.34
C GLY A 557 7.32 -14.77 12.98
N ILE A 558 7.93 -15.29 11.91
CA ILE A 558 7.70 -14.83 10.53
C ILE A 558 6.21 -14.86 10.18
N TYR A 559 5.57 -16.00 10.43
CA TYR A 559 4.17 -16.19 10.03
C TYR A 559 3.21 -15.39 10.90
N VAL A 560 3.55 -15.19 12.17
CA VAL A 560 2.76 -14.31 13.05
C VAL A 560 2.90 -12.85 12.58
N GLY A 561 4.10 -12.40 12.23
CA GLY A 561 4.33 -11.06 11.67
C GLY A 561 3.54 -10.82 10.39
N MET A 562 3.57 -11.79 9.47
CA MET A 562 2.80 -11.71 8.22
C MET A 562 1.28 -11.70 8.47
N ALA A 563 0.78 -12.51 9.42
CA ALA A 563 -0.64 -12.54 9.76
C ALA A 563 -1.12 -11.21 10.35
N VAL A 564 -0.33 -10.64 11.26
CA VAL A 564 -0.67 -9.39 11.95
C VAL A 564 -0.53 -8.18 11.02
N ALA A 565 0.35 -8.23 10.03
CA ALA A 565 0.57 -7.12 9.10
C ALA A 565 -0.70 -6.74 8.30
N GLY A 566 -1.58 -7.71 8.01
CA GLY A 566 -2.87 -7.42 7.36
C GLY A 566 -3.74 -6.48 8.17
N PHE A 567 -3.67 -6.54 9.50
CA PHE A 567 -4.39 -5.62 10.38
C PHE A 567 -3.80 -4.20 10.40
N GLY A 568 -2.63 -4.00 9.80
CA GLY A 568 -2.07 -2.66 9.57
C GLY A 568 -2.97 -1.80 8.71
N ALA A 569 -3.69 -2.40 7.74
CA ALA A 569 -4.69 -1.68 6.94
C ALA A 569 -5.90 -1.25 7.79
N THR A 570 -6.35 -2.10 8.71
CA THR A 570 -7.41 -1.75 9.67
C THR A 570 -6.94 -0.63 10.62
N MET A 571 -5.69 -0.66 11.07
CA MET A 571 -5.12 0.42 11.87
C MET A 571 -5.02 1.73 11.07
N ALA A 572 -4.60 1.63 9.81
CA ALA A 572 -4.48 2.79 8.93
C ALA A 572 -5.83 3.45 8.61
N SER A 573 -6.94 2.71 8.65
CA SER A 573 -8.29 3.30 8.53
C SER A 573 -8.65 4.21 9.70
N TRP A 574 -7.95 4.07 10.85
CA TRP A 574 -8.16 4.92 12.04
C TRP A 574 -7.14 6.04 12.16
N THR A 575 -5.89 5.80 11.73
CA THR A 575 -4.78 6.71 12.00
C THR A 575 -4.15 7.28 10.73
N GLY A 576 -4.54 6.82 9.55
CA GLY A 576 -3.84 7.06 8.30
C GLY A 576 -2.62 6.13 8.12
N TRP A 577 -2.24 5.87 6.88
CA TRP A 577 -1.13 4.96 6.58
C TRP A 577 0.23 5.52 7.02
N ARG A 578 0.43 6.84 6.96
CA ARG A 578 1.66 7.51 7.40
C ARG A 578 1.91 7.33 8.89
N MET A 579 0.90 7.60 9.71
CA MET A 579 0.99 7.43 11.16
C MET A 579 1.17 5.95 11.54
N THR A 580 0.59 5.03 10.78
CA THR A 580 0.79 3.59 10.98
C THR A 580 2.27 3.22 10.84
N PHE A 581 2.96 3.69 9.78
CA PHE A 581 4.41 3.48 9.64
C PHE A 581 5.21 4.16 10.76
N ALA A 582 4.85 5.38 11.16
CA ALA A 582 5.52 6.08 12.24
C ALA A 582 5.42 5.34 13.58
N LEU A 583 4.25 4.84 13.92
CA LEU A 583 4.01 4.06 15.15
C LEU A 583 4.80 2.75 15.17
N PHE A 584 4.84 2.00 14.06
CA PHE A 584 5.63 0.77 14.01
C PHE A 584 7.13 1.04 14.02
N GLY A 585 7.60 2.13 13.42
CA GLY A 585 8.97 2.61 13.57
C GLY A 585 9.31 2.89 15.04
N LEU A 586 8.44 3.60 15.76
CA LEU A 586 8.60 3.86 17.21
C LEU A 586 8.64 2.56 18.02
N ILE A 587 7.73 1.63 17.77
CA ILE A 587 7.67 0.33 18.44
C ILE A 587 9.00 -0.43 18.24
N GLY A 588 9.55 -0.45 17.04
CA GLY A 588 10.80 -1.13 16.74
C GLY A 588 12.00 -0.50 17.46
N VAL A 589 12.11 0.83 17.47
CA VAL A 589 13.18 1.53 18.22
C VAL A 589 13.03 1.30 19.72
N ALA A 590 11.81 1.36 20.27
CA ALA A 590 11.55 1.07 21.68
C ALA A 590 11.89 -0.38 22.04
N TYR A 591 11.61 -1.32 21.11
CA TYR A 591 11.95 -2.72 21.32
C TYR A 591 13.45 -2.98 21.34
N ALA A 592 14.27 -2.15 20.71
CA ALA A 592 15.72 -2.24 20.83
C ALA A 592 16.22 -2.09 22.28
N ILE A 593 15.51 -1.33 23.15
CA ILE A 593 15.81 -1.25 24.58
C ILE A 593 15.62 -2.63 25.24
N VAL A 594 14.54 -3.32 24.91
CA VAL A 594 14.28 -4.69 25.40
C VAL A 594 15.43 -5.62 25.01
N LEU A 595 15.89 -5.54 23.75
CA LEU A 595 17.04 -6.31 23.29
C LEU A 595 18.34 -5.96 24.02
N ILE A 596 18.60 -4.68 24.29
CA ILE A 596 19.78 -4.23 25.05
C ILE A 596 19.80 -4.87 26.44
N LEU A 597 18.66 -4.94 27.10
CA LEU A 597 18.50 -5.48 28.45
C LEU A 597 18.58 -7.02 28.50
N PHE A 598 17.96 -7.70 27.55
CA PHE A 598 17.74 -9.14 27.62
C PHE A 598 18.58 -9.97 26.64
N LEU A 599 19.07 -9.41 25.52
CA LEU A 599 19.94 -10.11 24.60
C LEU A 599 21.39 -9.94 25.06
N LYS A 600 21.99 -11.03 25.55
CA LYS A 600 23.40 -11.07 26.00
C LYS A 600 24.25 -11.78 24.97
N ASP A 601 25.53 -11.47 24.87
CA ASP A 601 26.47 -12.34 24.14
C ASP A 601 26.66 -13.64 24.93
N PRO A 602 26.87 -14.78 24.27
CA PRO A 602 27.19 -16.04 24.94
C PRO A 602 28.42 -15.89 25.82
N ALA A 603 28.41 -16.47 27.02
CA ALA A 603 29.50 -16.34 27.96
C ALA A 603 30.81 -16.85 27.32
N LYS A 604 31.91 -16.10 27.49
CA LYS A 604 33.28 -16.53 27.14
C LYS A 604 33.61 -17.77 27.91
N ALA A 605 34.15 -18.81 27.25
CA ALA A 605 34.79 -19.88 27.96
C ALA A 605 35.93 -19.30 28.82
N PRO A 606 36.11 -19.75 30.08
CA PRO A 606 37.24 -19.31 30.88
C PRO A 606 38.54 -19.58 30.12
N ALA A 607 39.44 -18.59 30.11
CA ALA A 607 40.73 -18.68 29.40
C ALA A 607 41.61 -19.84 29.88
N ASP A 608 41.33 -20.34 31.08
CA ASP A 608 42.09 -21.42 31.72
C ASP A 608 41.80 -22.83 31.14
N THR A 609 40.73 -23.02 30.37
CA THR A 609 40.46 -24.34 29.77
C THR A 609 41.11 -24.53 28.37
N ALA A 610 41.69 -23.46 27.81
CA ALA A 610 42.39 -23.56 26.52
C ALA A 610 43.80 -24.14 26.63
N GLN A 611 44.36 -24.27 27.86
CA GLN A 611 45.70 -24.88 28.10
C GLN A 611 45.66 -26.32 28.61
N ALA A 612 44.53 -26.90 28.92
CA ALA A 612 44.39 -28.24 29.40
C ALA A 612 43.86 -29.18 28.32
N LYS A 613 44.76 -29.70 27.55
CA LYS A 613 44.90 -31.04 26.93
C LYS A 613 45.49 -30.92 25.56
N LYS A 614 46.82 -30.87 25.48
CA LYS A 614 47.52 -31.66 24.48
C LYS A 614 47.09 -33.10 24.73
N PRO A 615 46.60 -33.83 23.72
CA PRO A 615 46.42 -35.27 23.87
C PRO A 615 47.76 -35.87 24.18
N SER A 616 47.92 -36.47 25.39
CA SER A 616 48.99 -37.42 25.67
C SER A 616 48.85 -38.56 24.67
N GLU A 617 49.86 -38.78 23.88
CA GLU A 617 49.95 -39.95 22.98
C GLU A 617 49.62 -41.22 23.78
N PRO A 618 48.66 -42.04 23.37
CA PRO A 618 48.59 -43.40 23.88
C PRO A 618 49.70 -44.21 23.20
N LYS A 619 50.66 -44.58 23.96
CA LYS A 619 51.50 -45.73 23.63
C LYS A 619 50.58 -46.97 23.73
N GLU A 620 50.03 -47.38 22.62
CA GLU A 620 49.49 -48.75 22.49
C GLU A 620 49.88 -49.36 21.17
N LYS A 621 50.24 -50.59 21.33
CA LYS A 621 50.84 -51.52 20.41
C LYS A 621 50.13 -51.63 19.06
N MET A 622 50.97 -51.57 18.02
CA MET A 622 50.65 -51.89 16.66
C MET A 622 50.07 -53.31 16.58
N VAL A 623 48.80 -53.44 16.32
CA VAL A 623 48.23 -54.69 15.77
C VAL A 623 47.91 -54.37 14.31
N LEU A 624 48.74 -54.95 13.43
CA LEU A 624 48.55 -54.97 12.01
C LEU A 624 47.23 -55.74 11.70
N ILE A 625 46.20 -55.08 11.34
CA ILE A 625 45.05 -55.65 10.61
C ILE A 625 45.11 -54.97 9.23
N ASN A 626 45.52 -55.74 8.24
CA ASN A 626 45.34 -55.42 6.83
C ASN A 626 43.86 -55.30 6.58
N VAL A 627 43.43 -54.08 6.24
CA VAL A 627 42.13 -53.86 5.59
C VAL A 627 42.40 -53.01 4.36
N ASP A 628 41.99 -53.56 3.25
CA ASP A 628 42.11 -53.07 1.90
C ASP A 628 41.70 -51.57 1.75
N ASN A 629 42.49 -50.91 0.92
CA ASN A 629 42.28 -49.65 0.23
C ASN A 629 40.86 -49.11 0.25
N ASP A 630 40.62 -48.23 1.19
CA ASP A 630 39.66 -47.14 0.99
C ASP A 630 40.35 -45.85 1.45
N GLU A 631 41.00 -45.18 0.50
CA GLU A 631 41.53 -43.83 0.66
C GLU A 631 40.32 -42.89 0.93
N ARG A 632 39.92 -42.80 2.17
CA ARG A 632 39.20 -41.62 2.64
C ARG A 632 40.14 -40.44 2.65
N ALA A 633 40.29 -39.83 1.48
CA ALA A 633 40.97 -38.57 1.34
C ALA A 633 40.50 -37.64 2.49
N ILE A 634 41.42 -37.23 3.32
CA ILE A 634 41.22 -36.21 4.36
C ILE A 634 40.73 -34.97 3.61
N LYS A 635 39.43 -34.77 3.59
CA LYS A 635 38.83 -33.64 2.87
C LYS A 635 39.22 -32.34 3.60
N GLU A 636 39.93 -31.45 2.88
CA GLU A 636 40.35 -30.15 3.39
C GLU A 636 39.15 -29.38 3.99
N PRO A 637 39.36 -28.63 5.10
CA PRO A 637 38.31 -27.81 5.66
C PRO A 637 37.86 -26.77 4.64
N ALA A 638 36.52 -26.47 4.58
CA ALA A 638 35.91 -25.54 3.62
C ALA A 638 36.53 -24.13 3.63
N SER A 639 37.24 -23.77 4.72
CA SER A 639 37.91 -22.47 4.87
C SER A 639 39.07 -22.25 3.89
N ASN A 640 39.61 -23.32 3.29
CA ASN A 640 40.80 -23.26 2.43
C ASN A 640 40.47 -23.23 0.92
N LEU A 641 39.18 -23.39 0.57
CA LEU A 641 38.75 -23.39 -0.83
C LEU A 641 38.31 -21.98 -1.28
N SER A 642 38.68 -21.63 -2.52
CA SER A 642 38.22 -20.36 -3.11
C SER A 642 36.69 -20.36 -3.29
N THR A 643 36.05 -19.21 -3.14
CA THR A 643 34.62 -19.06 -3.32
C THR A 643 34.15 -19.60 -4.68
N GLY A 644 34.95 -19.41 -5.74
CA GLY A 644 34.68 -19.94 -7.07
C GLY A 644 34.65 -21.47 -7.13
N ALA A 645 35.55 -22.15 -6.41
CA ALA A 645 35.60 -23.63 -6.36
C ALA A 645 34.38 -24.20 -5.63
N VAL A 646 33.96 -23.56 -4.54
CA VAL A 646 32.76 -23.94 -3.80
C VAL A 646 31.51 -23.78 -4.67
N LEU A 647 31.36 -22.64 -5.37
CA LEU A 647 30.23 -22.37 -6.24
C LEU A 647 30.19 -23.33 -7.43
N SER A 648 31.34 -23.61 -8.05
CA SER A 648 31.46 -24.59 -9.14
C SER A 648 31.07 -26.00 -8.68
N SER A 649 31.50 -26.43 -7.48
CA SER A 649 31.10 -27.71 -6.88
C SER A 649 29.60 -27.81 -6.63
N LEU A 650 28.98 -26.76 -6.12
CA LEU A 650 27.54 -26.73 -5.86
C LEU A 650 26.73 -26.77 -7.17
N LEU A 651 27.15 -26.03 -8.20
CA LEU A 651 26.41 -25.90 -9.47
C LEU A 651 26.71 -27.05 -10.44
N SER A 652 27.65 -27.91 -10.17
CA SER A 652 27.95 -29.08 -11.00
C SER A 652 26.91 -30.21 -10.88
N GLY A 653 26.12 -30.22 -9.80
CA GLY A 653 25.19 -31.28 -9.48
C GLY A 653 23.73 -30.98 -9.99
N ARG A 654 23.12 -31.93 -10.74
CA ARG A 654 21.73 -31.86 -11.17
C ARG A 654 20.74 -31.58 -10.02
N PRO A 655 20.86 -32.13 -8.80
CA PRO A 655 19.95 -31.86 -7.70
C PRO A 655 19.94 -30.38 -7.30
N MET A 656 21.08 -29.69 -7.35
CA MET A 656 21.12 -28.25 -7.00
C MET A 656 20.32 -27.39 -7.97
N TRP A 657 20.43 -27.65 -9.27
CA TRP A 657 19.62 -26.95 -10.29
C TRP A 657 18.12 -27.23 -10.13
N MET A 658 17.75 -28.46 -9.78
CA MET A 658 16.36 -28.78 -9.47
C MET A 658 15.86 -28.04 -8.25
N LEU A 659 16.66 -27.90 -7.18
CA LEU A 659 16.31 -27.15 -5.98
C LEU A 659 16.22 -25.65 -6.26
N LEU A 660 17.12 -25.09 -7.10
CA LEU A 660 17.03 -23.70 -7.55
C LEU A 660 15.72 -23.45 -8.31
N ALA A 661 15.33 -24.35 -9.22
CA ALA A 661 14.06 -24.25 -9.92
C ALA A 661 12.85 -24.40 -8.97
N VAL A 662 12.93 -25.31 -8.00
CA VAL A 662 11.89 -25.47 -6.96
C VAL A 662 11.67 -24.19 -6.19
N VAL A 663 12.74 -23.56 -5.67
CA VAL A 663 12.59 -22.32 -4.88
C VAL A 663 12.24 -21.13 -5.76
N ALA A 664 12.63 -21.13 -7.04
CA ALA A 664 12.19 -20.12 -8.02
C ALA A 664 10.68 -20.17 -8.23
N PHE A 665 10.13 -21.35 -8.51
CA PHE A 665 8.70 -21.53 -8.78
C PHE A 665 7.85 -21.37 -7.52
N ALA A 666 8.28 -21.92 -6.38
CA ALA A 666 7.62 -21.70 -5.09
C ALA A 666 7.64 -20.22 -4.70
N GLY A 667 8.79 -19.57 -4.88
CA GLY A 667 8.99 -18.14 -4.63
C GLY A 667 8.11 -17.28 -5.50
N ALA A 668 7.99 -17.58 -6.80
CA ALA A 668 7.11 -16.86 -7.71
C ALA A 668 5.66 -16.84 -7.20
N GLY A 669 5.10 -18.00 -6.85
CA GLY A 669 3.74 -18.09 -6.31
C GLY A 669 3.58 -17.40 -4.97
N ASN A 670 4.52 -17.60 -4.05
CA ASN A 670 4.46 -17.02 -2.71
C ASN A 670 4.55 -15.49 -2.71
N TRP A 671 5.52 -14.91 -3.44
CA TRP A 671 5.71 -13.46 -3.48
C TRP A 671 4.61 -12.74 -4.27
N PHE A 672 4.09 -13.37 -5.35
CA PHE A 672 2.93 -12.83 -6.05
C PHE A 672 1.72 -12.68 -5.12
N LEU A 673 1.40 -13.76 -4.38
CA LEU A 673 0.30 -13.73 -3.42
C LEU A 673 0.51 -12.70 -2.30
N LEU A 674 1.73 -12.60 -1.78
CA LEU A 674 2.03 -11.63 -0.72
C LEU A 674 1.89 -10.18 -1.18
N THR A 675 2.22 -9.89 -2.45
CA THR A 675 2.19 -8.52 -2.98
C THR A 675 0.80 -8.14 -3.52
N TRP A 676 0.16 -9.02 -4.32
CA TRP A 676 -0.99 -8.67 -5.14
C TRP A 676 -2.32 -9.27 -4.69
N TYR A 677 -2.31 -10.20 -3.73
CA TYR A 677 -3.55 -10.82 -3.28
C TYR A 677 -4.48 -9.88 -2.51
N PRO A 678 -4.01 -8.95 -1.65
CA PRO A 678 -4.90 -7.92 -1.10
C PRO A 678 -5.62 -7.12 -2.19
N THR A 679 -4.88 -6.65 -3.20
CA THR A 679 -5.44 -5.91 -4.34
C THR A 679 -6.44 -6.77 -5.16
N LEU A 680 -6.13 -8.06 -5.36
CA LEU A 680 -7.07 -8.98 -6.02
C LEU A 680 -8.40 -9.10 -5.26
N LEU A 681 -8.35 -9.16 -3.93
CA LEU A 681 -9.57 -9.23 -3.12
C LEU A 681 -10.37 -7.93 -3.18
N GLN A 682 -9.70 -6.78 -3.19
CA GLN A 682 -10.33 -5.47 -3.39
C GLN A 682 -11.00 -5.39 -4.76
N ASP A 683 -10.25 -5.70 -5.84
CA ASP A 683 -10.75 -5.61 -7.21
C ASP A 683 -11.94 -6.56 -7.48
N LYS A 684 -11.87 -7.81 -6.96
CA LYS A 684 -12.84 -8.85 -7.27
C LYS A 684 -14.06 -8.86 -6.35
N TYR A 685 -13.87 -8.60 -5.06
CA TYR A 685 -14.92 -8.70 -4.04
C TYR A 685 -15.32 -7.35 -3.47
N GLN A 686 -14.75 -6.26 -3.99
CA GLN A 686 -15.02 -4.88 -3.55
C GLN A 686 -14.81 -4.70 -2.03
N LEU A 687 -13.85 -5.43 -1.47
CA LEU A 687 -13.51 -5.28 -0.06
C LEU A 687 -12.73 -3.98 0.15
N SER A 688 -12.98 -3.33 1.28
CA SER A 688 -12.13 -2.22 1.73
C SER A 688 -10.71 -2.72 2.04
N SER A 689 -9.72 -1.82 2.02
CA SER A 689 -8.34 -2.16 2.41
C SER A 689 -8.26 -2.76 3.81
N ALA A 690 -9.12 -2.27 4.74
CA ALA A 690 -9.19 -2.74 6.12
C ALA A 690 -9.67 -4.20 6.24
N GLU A 691 -10.47 -4.68 5.30
CA GLU A 691 -10.98 -6.06 5.23
C GLU A 691 -10.08 -6.96 4.39
N ALA A 692 -9.62 -6.47 3.23
CA ALA A 692 -8.80 -7.23 2.30
C ALA A 692 -7.42 -7.57 2.88
N GLY A 693 -6.80 -6.66 3.64
CA GLY A 693 -5.52 -6.88 4.29
C GLY A 693 -5.52 -8.11 5.21
N PRO A 694 -6.35 -8.15 6.27
CA PRO A 694 -6.47 -9.32 7.15
C PRO A 694 -6.89 -10.58 6.39
N ALA A 695 -7.86 -10.48 5.48
CA ALA A 695 -8.34 -11.62 4.71
C ALA A 695 -7.23 -12.26 3.85
N ALA A 696 -6.37 -11.44 3.24
CA ALA A 696 -5.28 -11.91 2.41
C ALA A 696 -4.15 -12.59 3.21
N THR A 697 -3.82 -12.05 4.39
CA THR A 697 -2.60 -12.47 5.12
C THR A 697 -2.86 -13.52 6.19
N LEU A 698 -3.99 -13.46 6.89
CA LEU A 698 -4.27 -14.31 8.04
C LEU A 698 -4.34 -15.80 7.67
N TRP A 699 -5.19 -16.15 6.71
CA TRP A 699 -5.43 -17.56 6.34
C TRP A 699 -4.19 -18.24 5.77
N SER A 700 -3.44 -17.54 4.91
CA SER A 700 -2.17 -18.04 4.39
C SER A 700 -1.15 -18.25 5.51
N SER A 701 -1.01 -17.29 6.41
CA SER A 701 -0.02 -17.32 7.48
C SER A 701 -0.32 -18.38 8.54
N VAL A 702 -1.58 -18.53 8.93
CA VAL A 702 -2.02 -19.61 9.85
C VAL A 702 -1.76 -20.98 9.22
N ALA A 703 -2.06 -21.15 7.94
CA ALA A 703 -1.81 -22.39 7.22
C ALA A 703 -0.29 -22.69 7.14
N LYS A 704 0.55 -21.68 6.83
CA LYS A 704 2.02 -21.81 6.84
C LYS A 704 2.52 -22.22 8.23
N TYR A 705 2.03 -21.58 9.28
CA TYR A 705 2.41 -21.89 10.66
C TYR A 705 2.09 -23.35 11.02
N VAL A 706 0.88 -23.81 10.72
CA VAL A 706 0.46 -25.19 10.94
C VAL A 706 1.31 -26.18 10.12
N ALA A 707 1.61 -25.83 8.86
CA ALA A 707 2.36 -26.69 7.96
C ALA A 707 3.85 -26.78 8.29
N VAL A 708 4.45 -25.72 8.81
CA VAL A 708 5.85 -25.77 9.28
C VAL A 708 6.01 -26.74 10.43
N LEU A 709 5.09 -26.74 11.37
CA LEU A 709 5.13 -27.66 12.51
C LEU A 709 4.66 -29.09 12.12
N GLY A 710 3.47 -29.19 11.55
CA GLY A 710 2.88 -30.47 11.17
C GLY A 710 3.59 -31.16 10.01
N GLY A 711 3.99 -30.38 9.00
CA GLY A 711 4.72 -30.86 7.82
C GLY A 711 6.09 -31.42 8.17
N ALA A 712 6.83 -30.75 9.09
CA ALA A 712 8.11 -31.28 9.61
C ALA A 712 7.92 -32.64 10.32
N ILE A 713 6.93 -32.71 11.21
CA ILE A 713 6.61 -33.95 11.94
C ILE A 713 6.22 -35.06 10.97
N LEU A 714 5.34 -34.78 10.02
CA LEU A 714 4.89 -35.75 9.02
C LEU A 714 6.06 -36.23 8.14
N ALA A 715 6.88 -35.29 7.66
CA ALA A 715 8.03 -35.61 6.84
C ALA A 715 9.05 -36.49 7.60
N ASP A 716 9.34 -36.20 8.87
CA ASP A 716 10.27 -36.99 9.69
C ASP A 716 9.71 -38.33 10.09
N MET A 717 8.41 -38.43 10.39
CA MET A 717 7.74 -39.72 10.65
C MET A 717 7.80 -40.63 9.40
N TRP A 718 7.51 -40.05 8.23
CA TRP A 718 7.55 -40.82 6.99
C TRP A 718 8.99 -41.11 6.53
N TYR A 719 9.95 -40.22 6.82
CA TYR A 719 11.37 -40.40 6.51
C TYR A 719 11.96 -41.70 7.11
N ARG A 720 11.47 -42.15 8.26
CA ARG A 720 11.87 -43.45 8.85
C ARG A 720 11.56 -44.63 7.94
N ARG A 721 10.63 -44.51 6.99
CA ARG A 721 10.24 -45.56 6.03
C ARG A 721 10.68 -45.23 4.59
N ASN A 722 10.82 -43.96 4.25
CA ASN A 722 11.17 -43.54 2.91
C ASN A 722 12.10 -42.32 2.96
N ALA A 723 13.37 -42.52 2.54
CA ALA A 723 14.39 -41.46 2.52
C ALA A 723 14.02 -40.23 1.68
N ARG A 724 13.03 -40.32 0.77
CA ARG A 724 12.53 -39.19 -0.04
C ARG A 724 11.40 -38.42 0.63
N ALA A 725 10.91 -38.83 1.79
CA ALA A 725 9.70 -38.28 2.40
C ALA A 725 9.77 -36.75 2.60
N ARG A 726 10.96 -36.24 2.96
CA ARG A 726 11.18 -34.79 3.14
C ARG A 726 10.99 -33.98 1.86
N ALA A 727 11.19 -34.56 0.68
CA ALA A 727 10.88 -33.94 -0.62
C ALA A 727 9.44 -34.27 -1.07
N LEU A 728 8.94 -35.49 -0.75
CA LEU A 728 7.60 -35.93 -1.16
C LEU A 728 6.49 -35.14 -0.48
N VAL A 729 6.63 -34.80 0.82
CA VAL A 729 5.57 -34.04 1.54
C VAL A 729 5.30 -32.70 0.85
N PRO A 730 6.25 -31.77 0.67
CA PRO A 730 6.00 -30.54 -0.06
C PRO A 730 5.68 -30.78 -1.54
N GLY A 731 6.26 -31.83 -2.17
CA GLY A 731 5.93 -32.20 -3.55
C GLY A 731 4.45 -32.51 -3.75
N ILE A 732 3.85 -33.31 -2.89
CA ILE A 732 2.43 -33.64 -2.93
C ILE A 732 1.57 -32.40 -2.66
N THR A 733 1.89 -31.60 -1.64
CA THR A 733 1.08 -30.43 -1.29
C THR A 733 1.08 -29.38 -2.41
N PHE A 734 2.23 -29.10 -3.06
CA PHE A 734 2.28 -28.20 -4.21
C PHE A 734 1.56 -28.76 -5.45
N THR A 735 1.66 -30.05 -5.69
CA THR A 735 0.98 -30.73 -6.83
C THR A 735 -0.54 -30.68 -6.68
N ILE A 736 -1.06 -30.65 -5.46
CA ILE A 736 -2.49 -30.48 -5.18
C ILE A 736 -2.89 -28.99 -5.22
N SER A 737 -2.12 -28.13 -4.55
CA SER A 737 -2.47 -26.71 -4.39
C SER A 737 -2.44 -25.95 -5.73
N GLY A 738 -1.46 -26.21 -6.60
CA GLY A 738 -1.33 -25.52 -7.89
C GLY A 738 -2.57 -25.64 -8.78
N PRO A 739 -3.03 -26.87 -9.12
CA PRO A 739 -4.25 -27.06 -9.90
C PRO A 739 -5.51 -26.50 -9.24
N LEU A 740 -5.63 -26.57 -7.93
CA LEU A 740 -6.79 -26.00 -7.21
C LEU A 740 -6.86 -24.47 -7.41
N VAL A 741 -5.72 -23.79 -7.31
CA VAL A 741 -5.65 -22.35 -7.58
C VAL A 741 -6.04 -22.03 -9.03
N VAL A 742 -5.54 -22.79 -10.00
CA VAL A 742 -5.88 -22.60 -11.42
C VAL A 742 -7.38 -22.82 -11.64
N LEU A 743 -7.93 -23.94 -11.18
CA LEU A 743 -9.33 -24.33 -11.40
C LEU A 743 -10.31 -23.28 -10.86
N ALA A 744 -10.03 -22.70 -9.68
CA ALA A 744 -10.91 -21.69 -9.09
C ALA A 744 -10.87 -20.34 -9.83
N LEU A 745 -9.83 -20.09 -10.62
CA LEU A 745 -9.68 -18.84 -11.36
C LEU A 745 -10.13 -18.94 -12.82
N LEU A 746 -10.37 -20.15 -13.33
CA LEU A 746 -10.87 -20.38 -14.71
C LEU A 746 -12.10 -19.52 -15.05
N PRO A 747 -13.12 -19.39 -14.18
CA PRO A 747 -14.28 -18.55 -14.51
C PRO A 747 -13.89 -17.11 -14.82
N GLY A 748 -12.99 -16.53 -14.04
CA GLY A 748 -12.50 -15.15 -14.27
C GLY A 748 -11.62 -15.01 -15.52
N ILE A 749 -10.91 -16.08 -15.91
CA ILE A 749 -10.05 -16.08 -17.10
C ILE A 749 -10.88 -16.17 -18.37
N PHE A 750 -11.89 -17.03 -18.39
CA PHE A 750 -12.74 -17.27 -19.55
C PHE A 750 -13.99 -16.37 -19.62
N GLY A 751 -14.16 -15.47 -18.65
CA GLY A 751 -15.32 -14.57 -18.60
C GLY A 751 -16.64 -15.33 -18.35
N TRP A 752 -16.59 -16.50 -17.69
CA TRP A 752 -17.79 -17.24 -17.30
C TRP A 752 -18.48 -16.50 -16.16
N ASP A 753 -19.78 -16.39 -16.25
CA ASP A 753 -20.62 -15.76 -15.20
C ASP A 753 -20.81 -16.71 -13.99
N ILE A 754 -19.70 -17.21 -13.46
CA ILE A 754 -19.65 -18.06 -12.27
C ILE A 754 -18.96 -17.28 -11.14
N ALA A 755 -19.75 -16.89 -10.16
CA ALA A 755 -19.22 -16.25 -8.96
C ALA A 755 -18.44 -17.28 -8.12
N VAL A 756 -17.14 -17.06 -7.95
CA VAL A 756 -16.31 -17.84 -7.00
C VAL A 756 -16.50 -17.25 -5.61
N PRO A 757 -17.06 -17.98 -4.63
CA PRO A 757 -17.27 -17.45 -3.30
C PRO A 757 -15.95 -17.04 -2.61
N LEU A 758 -15.98 -15.95 -1.85
CA LEU A 758 -14.81 -15.46 -1.09
C LEU A 758 -14.20 -16.56 -0.20
N VAL A 759 -15.04 -17.35 0.49
CA VAL A 759 -14.59 -18.45 1.36
C VAL A 759 -13.75 -19.47 0.59
N LEU A 760 -14.11 -19.77 -0.65
CA LEU A 760 -13.31 -20.66 -1.51
C LEU A 760 -11.96 -20.05 -1.85
N MET A 761 -11.91 -18.77 -2.20
CA MET A 761 -10.64 -18.05 -2.46
C MET A 761 -9.73 -18.03 -1.23
N LEU A 762 -10.26 -17.79 -0.04
CA LEU A 762 -9.50 -17.85 1.21
C LEU A 762 -9.02 -19.29 1.51
N GLY A 763 -9.84 -20.29 1.23
CA GLY A 763 -9.46 -21.70 1.32
C GLY A 763 -8.29 -22.08 0.40
N LEU A 764 -8.27 -21.55 -0.83
CA LEU A 764 -7.18 -21.78 -1.79
C LEU A 764 -5.86 -21.19 -1.33
N VAL A 765 -5.89 -19.98 -0.78
CA VAL A 765 -4.70 -19.36 -0.22
C VAL A 765 -4.20 -20.12 1.01
N ALA A 766 -5.09 -20.69 1.80
CA ALA A 766 -4.70 -21.59 2.90
C ALA A 766 -4.01 -22.87 2.35
N THR A 767 -4.49 -23.47 1.25
CA THR A 767 -3.81 -24.64 0.64
C THR A 767 -2.40 -24.28 0.14
N GLN A 768 -2.22 -23.10 -0.46
CA GLN A 768 -0.89 -22.59 -0.83
C GLN A 768 -0.02 -22.40 0.42
N GLY A 769 -0.60 -21.85 1.50
CA GLY A 769 0.10 -21.71 2.77
C GLY A 769 0.59 -23.07 3.32
N LEU A 770 -0.24 -24.11 3.26
CA LEU A 770 0.16 -25.47 3.64
C LEU A 770 1.33 -26.01 2.77
N ALA A 771 1.29 -25.76 1.47
CA ALA A 771 2.35 -26.18 0.56
C ALA A 771 3.67 -25.45 0.87
N GLN A 772 3.63 -24.13 1.00
CA GLN A 772 4.80 -23.32 1.30
C GLN A 772 5.41 -23.66 2.66
N GLY A 773 4.59 -23.74 3.72
CA GLY A 773 5.08 -24.06 5.06
C GLY A 773 5.71 -25.45 5.14
N SER A 774 5.19 -26.43 4.41
CA SER A 774 5.81 -27.76 4.33
C SER A 774 7.18 -27.74 3.63
N LEU A 775 7.36 -26.91 2.59
CA LEU A 775 8.64 -26.70 1.93
C LEU A 775 9.64 -26.00 2.86
N ASP A 776 9.23 -24.92 3.51
CA ASP A 776 10.08 -24.13 4.42
C ASP A 776 10.63 -24.99 5.56
N ALA A 777 9.81 -25.95 6.06
CA ALA A 777 10.23 -26.90 7.09
C ALA A 777 11.27 -27.93 6.60
N THR A 778 11.21 -28.34 5.34
CA THR A 778 11.96 -29.46 4.82
C THR A 778 13.10 -29.05 3.88
N LEU A 779 13.15 -27.81 3.40
CA LEU A 779 14.11 -27.34 2.39
C LEU A 779 15.57 -27.56 2.81
N MET A 780 15.93 -27.18 4.03
CA MET A 780 17.32 -27.34 4.53
C MET A 780 17.71 -28.82 4.72
N PRO A 781 16.90 -29.69 5.32
CA PRO A 781 17.13 -31.13 5.32
C PRO A 781 17.27 -31.76 3.92
N VAL A 782 16.41 -31.35 2.96
CA VAL A 782 16.50 -31.84 1.58
C VAL A 782 17.79 -31.38 0.90
N LEU A 783 18.17 -30.10 1.07
CA LEU A 783 19.42 -29.58 0.54
C LEU A 783 20.61 -30.39 1.05
N ARG A 784 20.73 -30.57 2.37
CA ARG A 784 21.83 -31.31 3.00
C ARG A 784 21.95 -32.77 2.53
N SER A 785 20.87 -33.41 2.21
CA SER A 785 20.88 -34.80 1.72
C SER A 785 21.34 -34.94 0.27
N HIS A 786 21.52 -33.83 -0.47
CA HIS A 786 21.87 -33.85 -1.89
C HIS A 786 23.20 -33.18 -2.22
N ILE A 787 23.72 -32.34 -1.31
CA ILE A 787 24.99 -31.64 -1.47
C ILE A 787 25.96 -32.03 -0.34
N ASP A 788 27.23 -31.66 -0.48
CA ASP A 788 28.20 -31.82 0.60
C ASP A 788 27.82 -30.92 1.80
N GLU A 789 27.70 -31.49 2.99
CA GLU A 789 27.27 -30.79 4.20
C GLU A 789 28.12 -29.54 4.52
N ARG A 790 29.38 -29.52 4.10
CA ARG A 790 30.28 -28.38 4.28
C ARG A 790 29.82 -27.12 3.57
N TYR A 791 29.09 -27.27 2.46
CA TYR A 791 28.58 -26.14 1.66
C TYR A 791 27.09 -25.84 1.87
N SER A 792 26.47 -26.45 2.88
CA SER A 792 25.04 -26.34 3.11
C SER A 792 24.59 -24.90 3.38
N ALA A 793 25.38 -24.08 4.07
CA ALA A 793 25.06 -22.67 4.32
C ALA A 793 25.14 -21.83 3.02
N THR A 794 26.20 -22.03 2.22
CA THR A 794 26.32 -21.36 0.90
C THR A 794 25.24 -21.82 -0.05
N GLY A 795 24.91 -23.11 -0.08
CA GLY A 795 23.84 -23.66 -0.88
C GLY A 795 22.49 -23.07 -0.51
N TYR A 796 22.18 -22.94 0.79
CA TYR A 796 20.96 -22.30 1.26
C TYR A 796 20.91 -20.80 0.91
N GLY A 797 22.03 -20.10 1.04
CA GLY A 797 22.15 -18.70 0.61
C GLY A 797 21.82 -18.51 -0.87
N LEU A 798 22.26 -19.43 -1.72
CA LEU A 798 21.96 -19.41 -3.15
C LEU A 798 20.47 -19.68 -3.44
N LEU A 799 19.85 -20.62 -2.70
CA LEU A 799 18.39 -20.85 -2.78
C LEU A 799 17.60 -19.62 -2.34
N ASN A 800 17.99 -18.96 -1.26
CA ASN A 800 17.34 -17.75 -0.76
C ASN A 800 17.47 -16.58 -1.74
N LEU A 801 18.67 -16.37 -2.30
CA LEU A 801 18.92 -15.37 -3.35
C LEU A 801 18.02 -15.61 -4.56
N THR A 802 17.88 -16.86 -5.00
CA THR A 802 17.04 -17.23 -6.14
C THR A 802 15.55 -16.98 -5.84
N SER A 803 15.06 -17.40 -4.68
CA SER A 803 13.66 -17.21 -4.27
C SER A 803 13.29 -15.72 -4.16
N ALA A 804 14.13 -14.94 -3.49
CA ALA A 804 13.87 -13.50 -3.31
C ALA A 804 14.09 -12.71 -4.62
N GLY A 805 15.07 -13.08 -5.45
CA GLY A 805 15.30 -12.46 -6.76
C GLY A 805 14.14 -12.71 -7.73
N VAL A 806 13.63 -13.94 -7.79
CA VAL A 806 12.41 -14.24 -8.56
C VAL A 806 11.21 -13.52 -7.97
N GLY A 807 11.11 -13.44 -6.64
CA GLY A 807 10.08 -12.66 -5.96
C GLY A 807 10.07 -11.19 -6.37
N ALA A 808 11.24 -10.57 -6.48
CA ALA A 808 11.38 -9.19 -6.96
C ALA A 808 10.82 -9.04 -8.38
N LEU A 809 11.21 -9.92 -9.30
CA LEU A 809 10.74 -9.89 -10.68
C LEU A 809 9.21 -10.07 -10.76
N ILE A 810 8.67 -11.03 -10.02
CA ILE A 810 7.23 -11.33 -10.05
C ILE A 810 6.41 -10.19 -9.44
N SER A 811 6.90 -9.52 -8.40
CA SER A 811 6.23 -8.35 -7.82
C SER A 811 6.14 -7.20 -8.82
N PHE A 812 7.21 -6.94 -9.56
CA PHE A 812 7.23 -5.92 -10.62
C PHE A 812 6.33 -6.30 -11.80
N PHE A 813 6.52 -7.49 -12.36
CA PHE A 813 5.76 -7.92 -13.54
C PHE A 813 4.27 -8.10 -13.25
N GLY A 814 3.89 -8.43 -12.02
CA GLY A 814 2.49 -8.49 -11.59
C GLY A 814 1.78 -7.14 -11.78
N GLY A 815 2.43 -6.04 -11.36
CA GLY A 815 1.93 -4.68 -11.58
C GLY A 815 1.96 -4.27 -13.05
N TRP A 816 3.06 -4.57 -13.75
CA TRP A 816 3.18 -4.25 -15.16
C TRP A 816 2.10 -4.93 -16.01
N PHE A 817 1.79 -6.21 -15.76
CA PHE A 817 0.70 -6.90 -16.43
C PHE A 817 -0.66 -6.27 -16.11
N LYS A 818 -0.88 -5.83 -14.87
CA LYS A 818 -2.11 -5.13 -14.48
C LYS A 818 -2.24 -3.80 -15.22
N ASP A 819 -1.17 -3.01 -15.36
CA ASP A 819 -1.14 -1.78 -16.15
C ASP A 819 -1.45 -2.03 -17.65
N GLN A 820 -1.09 -3.20 -18.17
CA GLN A 820 -1.43 -3.63 -19.55
C GLN A 820 -2.87 -4.18 -19.68
N GLY A 821 -3.67 -4.10 -18.62
CA GLY A 821 -5.06 -4.60 -18.62
C GLY A 821 -5.19 -6.11 -18.44
N VAL A 822 -4.12 -6.82 -18.09
CA VAL A 822 -4.19 -8.26 -17.79
C VAL A 822 -4.75 -8.44 -16.36
N PRO A 823 -5.90 -9.14 -16.20
CA PRO A 823 -6.49 -9.34 -14.89
C PRO A 823 -5.56 -10.08 -13.94
N LEU A 824 -5.52 -9.68 -12.66
CA LEU A 824 -4.73 -10.36 -11.62
C LEU A 824 -5.11 -11.84 -11.45
N THR A 825 -6.33 -12.22 -11.80
CA THR A 825 -6.76 -13.64 -11.85
C THR A 825 -5.95 -14.47 -12.83
N THR A 826 -5.61 -13.92 -14.00
CA THR A 826 -4.79 -14.59 -15.02
C THR A 826 -3.34 -14.77 -14.54
N THR A 827 -2.76 -13.73 -13.98
CA THR A 827 -1.37 -13.78 -13.45
C THR A 827 -1.27 -14.71 -12.24
N LEU A 828 -2.30 -14.76 -11.38
CA LEU A 828 -2.36 -15.71 -10.27
C LEU A 828 -2.52 -17.16 -10.75
N ALA A 829 -3.29 -17.40 -11.80
CA ALA A 829 -3.40 -18.74 -12.39
C ALA A 829 -2.06 -19.21 -12.98
N ALA A 830 -1.30 -18.31 -13.64
CA ALA A 830 0.06 -18.62 -14.09
C ALA A 830 0.97 -19.00 -12.90
N ALA A 831 0.87 -18.29 -11.76
CA ALA A 831 1.57 -18.66 -10.53
C ALA A 831 1.15 -20.04 -10.02
N GLY A 832 -0.14 -20.42 -10.13
CA GLY A 832 -0.65 -21.76 -9.83
C GLY A 832 -0.01 -22.85 -10.70
N CYS A 833 0.21 -22.58 -11.99
CA CYS A 833 0.95 -23.49 -12.87
C CYS A 833 2.42 -23.66 -12.44
N LEU A 834 3.10 -22.59 -12.04
CA LEU A 834 4.46 -22.67 -11.50
C LEU A 834 4.51 -23.46 -10.19
N MET A 835 3.49 -23.34 -9.34
CA MET A 835 3.36 -24.16 -8.13
C MET A 835 3.22 -25.67 -8.46
N LEU A 836 2.44 -26.02 -9.48
CA LEU A 836 2.35 -27.41 -9.96
C LEU A 836 3.73 -27.91 -10.43
N LEU A 837 4.44 -27.13 -11.23
CA LEU A 837 5.80 -27.47 -11.68
C LEU A 837 6.77 -27.63 -10.51
N CYS A 838 6.70 -26.78 -9.47
CA CYS A 838 7.43 -26.93 -8.24
C CYS A 838 7.18 -28.29 -7.59
N GLY A 839 5.90 -28.67 -7.45
CA GLY A 839 5.51 -29.95 -6.88
C GLY A 839 6.07 -31.14 -7.68
N LEU A 840 5.93 -31.12 -9.01
CA LEU A 840 6.46 -32.16 -9.89
C LEU A 840 7.99 -32.29 -9.79
N LEU A 841 8.72 -31.19 -9.77
CA LEU A 841 10.18 -31.20 -9.59
C LEU A 841 10.60 -31.83 -8.25
N LEU A 842 9.89 -31.53 -7.17
CA LEU A 842 10.13 -32.14 -5.86
C LEU A 842 9.87 -33.65 -5.88
N LEU A 843 8.82 -34.11 -6.56
CA LEU A 843 8.51 -35.53 -6.72
C LEU A 843 9.56 -36.25 -7.59
N MET A 844 10.18 -35.56 -8.54
CA MET A 844 11.23 -36.08 -9.42
C MET A 844 12.64 -36.00 -8.83
N LEU A 845 12.81 -35.38 -7.66
CA LEU A 845 14.13 -35.24 -7.04
C LEU A 845 14.77 -36.61 -6.82
N PRO A 846 16.06 -36.83 -7.17
CA PRO A 846 16.70 -38.14 -7.01
C PRO A 846 16.73 -38.60 -5.55
N ARG A 847 16.97 -39.88 -5.32
CA ARG A 847 17.13 -40.40 -3.97
C ARG A 847 18.35 -39.75 -3.30
N PRO A 848 18.27 -39.40 -2.01
CA PRO A 848 19.41 -38.90 -1.26
C PRO A 848 20.62 -39.81 -1.39
N LYS A 849 21.82 -39.23 -1.44
CA LYS A 849 23.05 -39.98 -1.51
C LYS A 849 23.46 -40.59 -0.15
N HIS A 850 22.86 -40.08 0.96
CA HIS A 850 23.15 -40.52 2.34
C HIS A 850 21.85 -40.58 3.16
#